data_6d4f29c35b518f5585428ec12fc58d30
#
_entry.id   6d4f29c35b518f5585428ec12fc58d30
#
_cell.length_a   1.000
_cell.length_b   1.000
_cell.length_c   1.000
_cell.angle_alpha   90.00
_cell.angle_beta   90.00
_cell.angle_gamma   90.00
#
_symmetry.space_group_name_H-M   'P 1'
#
loop_
_entity.id
_entity.type
_entity.pdbx_description
1 polymer ?
#
loop_
_entity_poly.entity_id
_entity_poly.type
_entity_poly.pdbx_seq_one_letter_code
_entity_poly.pdbx_strand_id
1 'polypeptide(L)'
;MKKYLLISGAVLMSVAVSAFELGKQPANIYYNRINTRPALEMSQLLGKVFAKKYKMVQLKKADFSKPGIYIGYEAPGVKYSIPADKKEFIATFADNDRIFIWGNDKENLKGTAFAVADFLEKYAGVRFLWPGELGTVAERAKPVTVKNGLDLYIPPFDWRLTNSFHYGSRNRTVQENFNLDNWLNHQKVGQSVRAHRGSGFQHAFENLMPREVYGKEHPEYYALVSPEKWIGEPKPDKPTRLSDPTMPGPWQLCTSNPDVRRIIAEKLAATKSEGIQSISPNDGYGFCECDNCKAQDGKDAERSKNSRYFVLTNRMYNFAEDIANQVKKLNPKAKVGMFAYSFYDGVPDGKIKFPGNMYLSYCYLVYETKSKADEDVINNKILGLAATGAKVIGREYWGTHYTMEYPLSHSRKIDRNIKTLYQGKAAGIYGETGASFGPRATDLYILAKLSWNPTLKREDILMDFCVSAFGKKAAPVMFELFEKIEDHVEKGFAADVEKSCPNYKFYKNSYSKNNYVMARMFNHDFINMCNEYFRKAAKLVKTPEQKARLQYIRNGVNYARATSDALCAYQDLAAIGVNMPLTMPSDIQVPMEKNAILTIIRNALKMYNEKEFYINRYSLDSNIGRARRSNAINLRPWGSMAEIALIDLAADKFNYLVNGAFEYSGYSWDVKAVKGESGNAFVTSTNCDADNNYMVTSHAYQGISLQLDLTPDAEVEVKQLRPIAVKEPMEARFRMFVKSPSGDPLKNLKVMLGDKTLDMVVVKDESKANGEWYELRSKAVVLEPGSCIFKFTASNPAGIFGGEKIVLNFDELRLRLKSVNRITK
;
A
#
# COMPACT_ATOMS: atom_id res chain seq x y z
N MET A 1 -40.59 12.06 68.86
CA MET A 1 -41.91 11.54 68.42
C MET A 1 -41.69 10.37 67.50
N LYS A 2 -42.08 9.17 68.01
CA LYS A 2 -42.05 7.91 67.28
C LYS A 2 -43.08 7.93 66.17
N LYS A 3 -42.75 7.59 64.91
CA LYS A 3 -43.74 7.15 63.93
C LYS A 3 -43.41 5.79 63.37
N TYR A 4 -44.38 4.95 63.46
CA TYR A 4 -44.41 3.54 63.10
C TYR A 4 -44.07 3.26 61.63
N LEU A 5 -43.23 2.25 61.48
CA LEU A 5 -43.00 1.60 60.15
C LEU A 5 -43.96 0.41 60.08
N LEU A 6 -44.94 0.52 59.19
CA LEU A 6 -45.75 -0.64 58.79
C LEU A 6 -44.92 -1.43 57.71
N ILE A 7 -44.51 -2.65 58.13
CA ILE A 7 -43.93 -3.60 57.20
C ILE A 7 -45.10 -4.36 56.59
N SER A 8 -45.48 -3.99 55.36
CA SER A 8 -46.27 -4.84 54.49
C SER A 8 -45.33 -5.87 53.81
N GLY A 9 -45.39 -7.10 54.29
CA GLY A 9 -44.71 -8.20 53.65
C GLY A 9 -45.33 -8.51 52.30
N ALA A 10 -44.76 -7.90 51.27
CA ALA A 10 -44.94 -8.38 49.88
C ALA A 10 -44.02 -9.60 49.68
N VAL A 11 -44.63 -10.77 49.69
CA VAL A 11 -44.02 -12.01 49.17
C VAL A 11 -43.77 -11.73 47.68
N LEU A 12 -42.57 -11.32 47.36
CA LEU A 12 -42.07 -11.36 45.97
C LEU A 12 -41.93 -12.86 45.60
N MET A 13 -43.01 -13.46 45.06
CA MET A 13 -42.87 -14.63 44.23
C MET A 13 -41.93 -14.22 43.09
N SER A 14 -40.68 -14.67 43.18
CA SER A 14 -39.77 -14.69 42.05
C SER A 14 -40.38 -15.60 40.99
N VAL A 15 -41.17 -15.06 40.08
CA VAL A 15 -41.50 -15.74 38.84
C VAL A 15 -40.13 -15.98 38.19
N ALA A 16 -39.68 -17.22 38.25
CA ALA A 16 -38.50 -17.64 37.50
C ALA A 16 -38.82 -17.35 36.04
N VAL A 17 -38.29 -16.23 35.50
CA VAL A 17 -38.38 -15.93 34.09
C VAL A 17 -37.59 -17.05 33.42
N SER A 18 -38.29 -18.08 32.88
CA SER A 18 -37.67 -19.14 32.11
C SER A 18 -36.98 -18.50 30.93
N ALA A 19 -35.78 -18.89 30.66
CA ALA A 19 -34.95 -18.37 29.58
C ALA A 19 -34.28 -19.57 28.88
N PHE A 20 -33.91 -19.41 27.62
CA PHE A 20 -33.26 -20.48 26.86
C PHE A 20 -31.86 -20.75 27.40
N GLU A 21 -31.65 -22.00 27.90
CA GLU A 21 -30.36 -22.46 28.43
C GLU A 21 -29.52 -23.12 27.33
N LEU A 22 -28.72 -22.31 26.62
CA LEU A 22 -27.84 -22.77 25.56
C LEU A 22 -26.73 -23.70 26.12
N GLY A 23 -26.64 -24.92 25.59
CA GLY A 23 -25.66 -25.91 26.03
C GLY A 23 -26.13 -26.78 27.20
N LYS A 24 -27.29 -26.53 27.87
CA LYS A 24 -27.81 -27.38 28.93
C LYS A 24 -28.42 -28.67 28.37
N GLN A 25 -29.15 -28.53 27.28
CA GLN A 25 -29.72 -29.65 26.52
C GLN A 25 -29.32 -29.58 25.04
N PRO A 26 -29.21 -30.75 24.34
CA PRO A 26 -29.02 -30.72 22.91
C PRO A 26 -30.28 -30.10 22.26
N ALA A 27 -30.10 -29.12 21.42
CA ALA A 27 -31.14 -28.48 20.64
C ALA A 27 -31.07 -28.87 19.18
N ASN A 28 -32.21 -29.03 18.52
CA ASN A 28 -32.23 -29.11 17.06
C ASN A 28 -31.98 -27.73 16.45
N ILE A 29 -31.24 -27.72 15.36
CA ILE A 29 -31.04 -26.52 14.52
C ILE A 29 -31.92 -26.66 13.29
N TYR A 30 -32.99 -25.88 13.24
CA TYR A 30 -33.93 -25.79 12.13
C TYR A 30 -33.47 -24.69 11.16
N TYR A 31 -33.45 -24.98 9.85
CA TYR A 31 -32.95 -24.04 8.89
C TYR A 31 -33.68 -24.13 7.53
N ASN A 32 -33.69 -23.04 6.75
CA ASN A 32 -34.11 -23.04 5.36
C ASN A 32 -32.92 -23.35 4.43
N ARG A 33 -33.22 -23.75 3.17
CA ARG A 33 -32.21 -24.23 2.21
C ARG A 33 -31.06 -23.24 1.99
N ILE A 34 -31.33 -21.94 1.92
CA ILE A 34 -30.30 -20.91 1.67
C ILE A 34 -29.34 -20.74 2.84
N ASN A 35 -29.76 -21.10 4.04
CA ASN A 35 -28.97 -20.97 5.28
C ASN A 35 -28.35 -22.30 5.75
N THR A 36 -28.16 -23.29 4.83
CA THR A 36 -27.53 -24.57 5.15
C THR A 36 -26.12 -24.39 5.73
N ARG A 37 -25.31 -23.49 5.17
CA ARG A 37 -23.93 -23.27 5.61
C ARG A 37 -23.84 -22.61 6.99
N PRO A 38 -24.55 -21.50 7.29
CA PRO A 38 -24.61 -20.94 8.64
C PRO A 38 -25.12 -21.95 9.68
N ALA A 39 -26.11 -22.77 9.33
CA ALA A 39 -26.63 -23.81 10.23
C ALA A 39 -25.60 -24.91 10.52
N LEU A 40 -24.87 -25.36 9.51
CA LEU A 40 -23.79 -26.34 9.67
C LEU A 40 -22.70 -25.84 10.60
N GLU A 41 -22.26 -24.61 10.37
CA GLU A 41 -21.24 -23.96 11.17
C GLU A 41 -21.68 -23.82 12.63
N MET A 42 -22.90 -23.34 12.86
CA MET A 42 -23.48 -23.27 14.21
C MET A 42 -23.50 -24.63 14.89
N SER A 43 -23.95 -25.68 14.19
CA SER A 43 -24.00 -27.07 14.74
C SER A 43 -22.61 -27.54 15.16
N GLN A 44 -21.61 -27.34 14.34
CA GLN A 44 -20.22 -27.72 14.59
C GLN A 44 -19.60 -26.96 15.77
N LEU A 45 -19.73 -25.63 15.79
CA LEU A 45 -19.12 -24.77 16.80
C LEU A 45 -19.81 -24.91 18.15
N LEU A 46 -21.16 -24.96 18.24
CA LEU A 46 -21.86 -25.23 19.46
C LEU A 46 -21.55 -26.66 19.97
N GLY A 47 -21.43 -27.61 19.05
CA GLY A 47 -21.02 -28.98 19.39
C GLY A 47 -19.64 -29.04 20.04
N LYS A 48 -18.69 -28.26 19.53
CA LYS A 48 -17.33 -28.14 20.08
C LYS A 48 -17.33 -27.43 21.43
N VAL A 49 -18.04 -26.29 21.54
CA VAL A 49 -18.10 -25.50 22.79
C VAL A 49 -18.80 -26.22 23.94
N PHE A 50 -19.95 -26.80 23.68
CA PHE A 50 -20.78 -27.42 24.78
C PHE A 50 -20.64 -28.93 24.88
N ALA A 51 -19.82 -29.60 24.09
CA ALA A 51 -19.64 -31.04 24.03
C ALA A 51 -20.95 -31.82 23.78
N LYS A 52 -21.81 -31.30 22.91
CA LYS A 52 -23.13 -31.86 22.62
C LYS A 52 -23.38 -31.95 21.13
N LYS A 53 -24.20 -32.91 20.71
CA LYS A 53 -24.56 -33.01 19.29
C LYS A 53 -25.80 -32.16 19.00
N TYR A 54 -25.68 -31.20 18.14
CA TYR A 54 -26.76 -30.37 17.60
C TYR A 54 -27.21 -30.94 16.25
N LYS A 55 -28.44 -31.49 16.21
CA LYS A 55 -28.98 -32.10 14.99
C LYS A 55 -29.51 -31.04 14.04
N MET A 56 -29.10 -31.08 12.79
CA MET A 56 -29.61 -30.19 11.75
C MET A 56 -30.89 -30.76 11.14
N VAL A 57 -31.92 -29.93 10.99
CA VAL A 57 -33.23 -30.27 10.43
C VAL A 57 -33.64 -29.22 9.41
N GLN A 58 -33.60 -29.57 8.14
CA GLN A 58 -34.06 -28.64 7.08
C GLN A 58 -35.58 -28.61 7.06
N LEU A 59 -36.16 -27.42 7.24
CA LEU A 59 -37.63 -27.25 7.15
C LEU A 59 -38.06 -26.98 5.71
N LYS A 60 -38.96 -27.77 5.18
CA LYS A 60 -39.60 -27.53 3.87
C LYS A 60 -40.71 -26.47 3.97
N LYS A 61 -41.41 -26.41 5.13
CA LYS A 61 -42.40 -25.40 5.49
C LYS A 61 -42.06 -24.88 6.89
N ALA A 62 -42.36 -23.60 7.15
CA ALA A 62 -42.13 -23.00 8.46
C ALA A 62 -43.06 -23.63 9.48
N ASP A 63 -42.49 -24.42 10.39
CA ASP A 63 -43.14 -25.01 11.57
C ASP A 63 -42.27 -24.67 12.79
N PHE A 64 -42.80 -23.84 13.66
CA PHE A 64 -42.12 -23.33 14.85
C PHE A 64 -42.66 -23.89 16.15
N SER A 65 -43.42 -24.98 16.09
CA SER A 65 -44.05 -25.64 17.25
C SER A 65 -43.03 -26.36 18.17
N LYS A 66 -41.83 -26.65 17.67
CA LYS A 66 -40.82 -27.44 18.37
C LYS A 66 -39.79 -26.58 19.06
N PRO A 67 -39.29 -26.93 20.26
CA PRO A 67 -38.14 -26.29 20.87
C PRO A 67 -36.89 -26.41 20.01
N GLY A 68 -36.05 -25.35 19.95
CA GLY A 68 -34.79 -25.37 19.23
C GLY A 68 -34.33 -24.03 18.71
N ILE A 69 -33.32 -24.07 17.82
CA ILE A 69 -32.70 -22.90 17.20
C ILE A 69 -33.12 -22.82 15.73
N TYR A 70 -33.74 -21.71 15.32
CA TYR A 70 -34.28 -21.49 13.98
C TYR A 70 -33.40 -20.48 13.21
N ILE A 71 -32.74 -20.90 12.15
CA ILE A 71 -31.83 -20.10 11.37
C ILE A 71 -32.46 -19.69 10.04
N GLY A 72 -32.47 -18.37 9.76
CA GLY A 72 -33.03 -17.78 8.56
C GLY A 72 -34.56 -17.66 8.59
N TYR A 73 -35.14 -17.70 9.77
CA TYR A 73 -36.58 -17.47 9.99
C TYR A 73 -36.79 -16.33 10.97
N GLU A 74 -37.70 -15.42 10.65
CA GLU A 74 -38.19 -14.40 11.57
C GLU A 74 -39.07 -15.03 12.67
N ALA A 75 -38.94 -14.53 13.89
CA ALA A 75 -39.76 -15.00 14.99
C ALA A 75 -41.24 -14.59 14.81
N PRO A 76 -42.21 -15.51 14.93
CA PRO A 76 -43.62 -15.20 14.77
C PRO A 76 -44.08 -14.13 15.76
N GLY A 77 -44.82 -13.13 15.27
CA GLY A 77 -45.43 -12.10 16.10
C GLY A 77 -44.48 -11.01 16.63
N VAL A 78 -43.18 -11.10 16.35
CA VAL A 78 -42.20 -10.10 16.75
C VAL A 78 -42.28 -8.90 15.81
N LYS A 79 -42.54 -7.72 16.38
CA LYS A 79 -42.57 -6.46 15.63
C LYS A 79 -41.26 -5.72 15.76
N TYR A 80 -40.69 -5.28 14.64
CA TYR A 80 -39.54 -4.39 14.60
C TYR A 80 -39.58 -3.50 13.35
N SER A 81 -38.80 -2.43 13.33
CA SER A 81 -38.68 -1.53 12.17
C SER A 81 -37.23 -1.35 11.76
N ILE A 82 -37.02 -1.35 10.46
CA ILE A 82 -35.73 -1.01 9.84
C ILE A 82 -35.88 0.33 9.15
N PRO A 83 -34.98 1.31 9.36
CA PRO A 83 -35.00 2.56 8.62
C PRO A 83 -35.02 2.33 7.11
N ALA A 84 -35.80 3.11 6.37
CA ALA A 84 -36.04 2.92 4.94
C ALA A 84 -34.74 3.01 4.08
N ASP A 85 -33.75 3.73 4.55
CA ASP A 85 -32.44 3.88 3.94
C ASP A 85 -31.46 2.76 4.30
N LYS A 86 -31.80 1.86 5.25
CA LYS A 86 -30.98 0.73 5.67
C LYS A 86 -31.48 -0.58 5.07
N LYS A 87 -30.54 -1.33 4.50
CA LYS A 87 -30.84 -2.64 3.92
C LYS A 87 -30.36 -3.78 4.80
N GLU A 88 -29.32 -3.58 5.58
CA GLU A 88 -28.66 -4.62 6.35
C GLU A 88 -29.03 -4.54 7.84
N PHE A 89 -29.37 -5.67 8.39
CA PHE A 89 -29.61 -5.85 9.82
C PHE A 89 -29.36 -7.32 10.21
N ILE A 90 -29.14 -7.54 11.50
CA ILE A 90 -29.16 -8.87 12.13
C ILE A 90 -30.14 -8.85 13.31
N ALA A 91 -30.75 -9.98 13.56
CA ALA A 91 -31.68 -10.15 14.67
C ALA A 91 -31.55 -11.52 15.33
N THR A 92 -31.64 -11.52 16.65
CA THR A 92 -31.79 -12.70 17.47
C THR A 92 -32.99 -12.50 18.37
N PHE A 93 -33.95 -13.41 18.35
CA PHE A 93 -35.05 -13.43 19.29
C PHE A 93 -35.02 -14.74 20.06
N ALA A 94 -35.17 -14.66 21.37
CA ALA A 94 -35.29 -15.83 22.22
C ALA A 94 -36.59 -15.78 23.03
N ASP A 95 -37.22 -16.92 23.17
CA ASP A 95 -38.20 -17.22 24.20
C ASP A 95 -37.70 -18.43 25.05
N ASN A 96 -38.57 -18.98 25.92
CA ASN A 96 -38.14 -20.02 26.82
C ASN A 96 -37.57 -21.28 26.15
N ASP A 97 -38.09 -21.62 24.97
CA ASP A 97 -37.80 -22.88 24.29
C ASP A 97 -37.17 -22.70 22.91
N ARG A 98 -37.18 -21.49 22.35
CA ARG A 98 -36.77 -21.26 20.96
C ARG A 98 -35.85 -20.05 20.84
N ILE A 99 -34.93 -20.18 19.93
CA ILE A 99 -34.10 -19.07 19.47
C ILE A 99 -34.30 -18.92 17.97
N PHE A 100 -34.58 -17.71 17.49
CA PHE A 100 -34.67 -17.34 16.10
C PHE A 100 -33.48 -16.45 15.76
N ILE A 101 -32.77 -16.77 14.69
CA ILE A 101 -31.58 -16.04 14.24
C ILE A 101 -31.73 -15.74 12.75
N TRP A 102 -31.85 -14.46 12.39
CA TRP A 102 -32.07 -14.03 11.01
C TRP A 102 -31.45 -12.67 10.71
N GLY A 103 -31.42 -12.32 9.46
CA GLY A 103 -31.07 -10.99 8.95
C GLY A 103 -31.56 -10.85 7.51
N ASN A 104 -31.26 -9.75 6.86
CA ASN A 104 -31.66 -9.56 5.48
C ASN A 104 -30.73 -10.36 4.54
N ASP A 105 -31.27 -11.38 3.90
CA ASP A 105 -30.56 -12.22 2.91
C ASP A 105 -30.94 -11.87 1.45
N LYS A 106 -31.79 -10.85 1.24
CA LYS A 106 -32.18 -10.39 -0.09
C LYS A 106 -31.04 -9.62 -0.77
N GLU A 107 -31.07 -9.50 -2.08
CA GLU A 107 -30.11 -8.71 -2.86
C GLU A 107 -28.63 -9.13 -2.62
N ASN A 108 -28.38 -10.42 -2.43
CA ASN A 108 -27.07 -10.99 -2.12
C ASN A 108 -26.47 -10.53 -0.75
N LEU A 109 -27.28 -9.97 0.13
CA LEU A 109 -26.88 -9.73 1.52
C LEU A 109 -26.72 -11.08 2.26
N LYS A 110 -26.00 -11.05 3.35
CA LYS A 110 -25.67 -12.25 4.16
C LYS A 110 -26.09 -12.07 5.62
N GLY A 111 -27.23 -11.39 5.82
CA GLY A 111 -27.67 -11.00 7.15
C GLY A 111 -27.78 -12.15 8.11
N THR A 112 -28.35 -13.29 7.72
CA THR A 112 -28.44 -14.48 8.58
C THR A 112 -27.07 -15.07 8.91
N ALA A 113 -26.12 -15.10 7.98
CA ALA A 113 -24.77 -15.59 8.28
C ALA A 113 -24.06 -14.67 9.29
N PHE A 114 -24.27 -13.35 9.17
CA PHE A 114 -23.75 -12.37 10.15
C PHE A 114 -24.42 -12.52 11.51
N ALA A 115 -25.73 -12.77 11.55
CA ALA A 115 -26.47 -13.02 12.79
C ALA A 115 -25.98 -14.28 13.51
N VAL A 116 -25.70 -15.36 12.76
CA VAL A 116 -25.14 -16.60 13.33
C VAL A 116 -23.74 -16.35 13.91
N ALA A 117 -22.87 -15.62 13.20
CA ALA A 117 -21.55 -15.28 13.71
C ALA A 117 -21.64 -14.42 14.99
N ASP A 118 -22.52 -13.43 15.00
CA ASP A 118 -22.76 -12.57 16.15
C ASP A 118 -23.27 -13.36 17.36
N PHE A 119 -24.23 -14.25 17.14
CA PHE A 119 -24.76 -15.16 18.18
C PHE A 119 -23.66 -16.03 18.77
N LEU A 120 -22.82 -16.64 17.94
CA LEU A 120 -21.70 -17.48 18.37
C LEU A 120 -20.67 -16.71 19.20
N GLU A 121 -20.36 -15.47 18.78
CA GLU A 121 -19.46 -14.61 19.55
C GLU A 121 -20.05 -14.20 20.90
N LYS A 122 -21.32 -13.82 20.91
CA LYS A 122 -22.01 -13.25 22.09
C LYS A 122 -22.37 -14.30 23.13
N TYR A 123 -22.87 -15.43 22.70
CA TYR A 123 -23.41 -16.45 23.62
C TYR A 123 -22.59 -17.73 23.76
N ALA A 124 -21.82 -18.10 22.74
CA ALA A 124 -20.96 -19.28 22.79
C ALA A 124 -19.48 -18.96 23.03
N GLY A 125 -19.10 -17.67 23.12
CA GLY A 125 -17.72 -17.26 23.38
C GLY A 125 -16.76 -17.60 22.24
N VAL A 126 -17.28 -17.92 21.05
CA VAL A 126 -16.46 -18.16 19.86
C VAL A 126 -15.78 -16.87 19.41
N ARG A 127 -14.54 -16.97 18.92
CA ARG A 127 -13.85 -15.84 18.27
C ARG A 127 -13.23 -16.28 16.95
N PHE A 128 -13.22 -15.37 16.00
CA PHE A 128 -12.67 -15.58 14.67
C PHE A 128 -11.52 -14.57 14.43
N LEU A 129 -10.34 -14.88 14.96
CA LEU A 129 -9.21 -13.94 15.01
C LEU A 129 -8.61 -13.64 13.63
N TRP A 130 -8.45 -14.68 12.80
CA TRP A 130 -7.96 -14.62 11.41
C TRP A 130 -8.49 -15.83 10.61
N PRO A 131 -8.35 -15.88 9.28
CA PRO A 131 -8.84 -16.96 8.46
C PRO A 131 -8.25 -18.33 8.83
N GLY A 132 -9.09 -19.34 8.80
CA GLY A 132 -8.73 -20.74 9.02
C GLY A 132 -8.94 -21.25 10.46
N GLU A 133 -8.66 -22.53 10.64
CA GLU A 133 -8.99 -23.24 11.89
C GLU A 133 -8.21 -22.69 13.09
N LEU A 134 -6.92 -22.39 12.94
CA LEU A 134 -6.09 -21.84 14.01
C LEU A 134 -6.63 -20.49 14.52
N GLY A 135 -7.21 -19.66 13.62
CA GLY A 135 -7.83 -18.38 13.97
C GLY A 135 -9.21 -18.51 14.61
N THR A 136 -9.84 -19.68 14.52
CA THR A 136 -11.14 -19.94 15.13
C THR A 136 -10.97 -20.47 16.55
N VAL A 137 -11.40 -19.67 17.52
CA VAL A 137 -11.37 -20.02 18.95
C VAL A 137 -12.75 -20.52 19.37
N ALA A 138 -12.85 -21.79 19.78
CA ALA A 138 -14.07 -22.40 20.29
C ALA A 138 -13.70 -23.29 21.49
N GLU A 139 -13.46 -22.66 22.62
CA GLU A 139 -13.10 -23.33 23.86
C GLU A 139 -14.35 -23.93 24.56
N ARG A 140 -14.14 -24.93 25.37
CA ARG A 140 -15.21 -25.53 26.19
C ARG A 140 -15.79 -24.49 27.14
N ALA A 141 -17.11 -24.38 27.14
CA ALA A 141 -17.85 -23.48 28.01
C ALA A 141 -18.94 -24.19 28.81
N LYS A 142 -19.35 -23.59 29.94
CA LYS A 142 -20.54 -23.96 30.67
C LYS A 142 -21.79 -23.49 29.89
N PRO A 143 -22.97 -24.09 30.14
CA PRO A 143 -24.23 -23.58 29.61
C PRO A 143 -24.42 -22.10 29.90
N VAL A 144 -25.06 -21.40 28.98
CA VAL A 144 -25.26 -19.95 29.02
C VAL A 144 -26.74 -19.64 28.84
N THR A 145 -27.25 -18.74 29.67
CA THR A 145 -28.63 -18.27 29.58
C THR A 145 -28.75 -17.19 28.47
N VAL A 146 -29.60 -17.49 27.50
CA VAL A 146 -29.97 -16.50 26.47
C VAL A 146 -31.25 -15.81 26.94
N LYS A 147 -31.16 -14.50 27.22
CA LYS A 147 -32.31 -13.73 27.72
C LYS A 147 -33.44 -13.68 26.69
N ASN A 148 -34.68 -13.79 27.17
CA ASN A 148 -35.85 -13.63 26.31
C ASN A 148 -35.95 -12.21 25.73
N GLY A 149 -36.46 -12.14 24.50
CA GLY A 149 -36.70 -10.88 23.80
C GLY A 149 -35.94 -10.75 22.48
N LEU A 150 -36.11 -9.59 21.84
CA LEU A 150 -35.46 -9.26 20.56
C LEU A 150 -34.15 -8.50 20.79
N ASP A 151 -33.10 -9.00 20.19
CA ASP A 151 -31.83 -8.31 20.01
C ASP A 151 -31.66 -7.99 18.52
N LEU A 152 -31.83 -6.73 18.15
CA LEU A 152 -31.77 -6.22 16.79
C LEU A 152 -30.59 -5.27 16.66
N TYR A 153 -29.76 -5.50 15.67
CA TYR A 153 -28.67 -4.59 15.36
C TYR A 153 -28.66 -4.18 13.89
N ILE A 154 -28.52 -2.88 13.65
CA ILE A 154 -28.45 -2.27 12.32
C ILE A 154 -27.08 -1.57 12.23
N PRO A 155 -26.17 -2.02 11.37
CA PRO A 155 -24.85 -1.40 11.28
C PRO A 155 -24.95 0.04 10.76
N PRO A 156 -24.19 0.99 11.31
CA PRO A 156 -24.22 2.36 10.85
C PRO A 156 -23.64 2.53 9.44
N PHE A 157 -22.62 1.73 9.09
CA PHE A 157 -21.98 1.76 7.79
C PHE A 157 -22.60 0.72 6.84
N ASP A 158 -23.09 1.20 5.68
CA ASP A 158 -23.64 0.34 4.63
C ASP A 158 -22.50 -0.34 3.84
N TRP A 159 -21.30 0.26 3.85
CA TRP A 159 -20.10 -0.21 3.17
C TRP A 159 -19.01 -0.54 4.18
N ARG A 160 -18.56 -1.80 4.17
CA ARG A 160 -17.47 -2.28 5.04
C ARG A 160 -16.56 -3.19 4.20
N LEU A 161 -16.04 -2.63 3.09
CA LEU A 161 -15.28 -3.36 2.09
C LEU A 161 -13.79 -3.17 2.29
N THR A 162 -13.05 -4.24 2.04
CA THR A 162 -11.61 -4.21 1.85
C THR A 162 -11.29 -4.89 0.53
N ASN A 163 -10.85 -4.11 -0.45
CA ASN A 163 -10.60 -4.63 -1.80
C ASN A 163 -9.38 -5.57 -1.84
N SER A 164 -8.39 -5.30 -1.01
CA SER A 164 -7.09 -5.95 -1.09
C SER A 164 -7.04 -7.36 -0.53
N PHE A 165 -8.05 -7.79 0.25
CA PHE A 165 -8.15 -9.21 0.59
C PHE A 165 -8.26 -10.09 -0.67
N HIS A 166 -8.64 -9.51 -1.80
CA HIS A 166 -8.71 -10.18 -3.09
C HIS A 166 -7.49 -9.95 -3.99
N TYR A 167 -6.59 -9.00 -3.67
CA TYR A 167 -5.33 -8.87 -4.39
C TYR A 167 -4.50 -10.14 -4.21
N GLY A 168 -4.10 -10.74 -5.34
CA GLY A 168 -3.40 -12.03 -5.32
C GLY A 168 -4.31 -13.27 -5.26
N SER A 169 -5.64 -13.12 -5.40
CA SER A 169 -6.59 -14.23 -5.42
C SER A 169 -6.29 -15.30 -6.47
N ARG A 170 -5.65 -14.93 -7.58
CA ARG A 170 -5.21 -15.88 -8.63
C ARG A 170 -4.21 -16.93 -8.14
N ASN A 171 -3.60 -16.71 -6.99
CA ASN A 171 -2.53 -17.54 -6.43
C ASN A 171 -2.93 -18.25 -5.14
N ARG A 172 -4.17 -18.11 -4.72
CA ARG A 172 -4.70 -18.78 -3.52
C ARG A 172 -5.33 -20.11 -3.92
N THR A 173 -5.15 -21.10 -3.07
CA THR A 173 -5.90 -22.35 -3.17
C THR A 173 -7.39 -22.10 -2.96
N VAL A 174 -8.22 -23.04 -3.41
CA VAL A 174 -9.67 -23.00 -3.15
C VAL A 174 -9.95 -22.91 -1.64
N GLN A 175 -9.22 -23.69 -0.84
CA GLN A 175 -9.39 -23.72 0.62
C GLN A 175 -9.05 -22.40 1.29
N GLU A 176 -8.01 -21.70 0.82
CA GLU A 176 -7.61 -20.42 1.37
C GLU A 176 -8.62 -19.31 1.03
N ASN A 177 -9.15 -19.30 -0.19
CA ASN A 177 -10.22 -18.37 -0.54
C ASN A 177 -11.48 -18.65 0.29
N PHE A 178 -11.80 -19.93 0.51
CA PHE A 178 -12.91 -20.33 1.36
C PHE A 178 -12.72 -19.86 2.81
N ASN A 179 -11.54 -20.06 3.40
CA ASN A 179 -11.23 -19.62 4.76
C ASN A 179 -11.32 -18.09 4.90
N LEU A 180 -10.85 -17.36 3.90
CA LEU A 180 -10.93 -15.89 3.88
C LEU A 180 -12.38 -15.42 3.77
N ASP A 181 -13.17 -15.99 2.85
CA ASP A 181 -14.58 -15.64 2.69
C ASP A 181 -15.39 -15.94 3.97
N ASN A 182 -15.06 -17.03 4.67
CA ASN A 182 -15.66 -17.34 5.97
C ASN A 182 -15.30 -16.29 7.02
N TRP A 183 -14.02 -15.93 7.13
CA TRP A 183 -13.59 -14.95 8.09
C TRP A 183 -14.22 -13.58 7.82
N LEU A 184 -14.34 -13.16 6.58
CA LEU A 184 -15.05 -11.92 6.22
C LEU A 184 -16.53 -11.95 6.64
N ASN A 185 -17.20 -13.10 6.50
CA ASN A 185 -18.57 -13.27 6.96
C ASN A 185 -18.66 -13.23 8.49
N HIS A 186 -17.76 -13.90 9.21
CA HIS A 186 -17.71 -13.90 10.67
C HIS A 186 -17.47 -12.50 11.24
N GLN A 187 -16.63 -11.73 10.56
CA GLN A 187 -16.34 -10.33 10.93
C GLN A 187 -17.39 -9.34 10.42
N LYS A 188 -18.42 -9.83 9.72
CA LYS A 188 -19.48 -8.99 9.12
C LYS A 188 -18.90 -7.90 8.21
N VAL A 189 -17.73 -8.18 7.61
CA VAL A 189 -17.05 -7.33 6.63
C VAL A 189 -17.60 -7.64 5.26
N GLY A 190 -18.08 -6.61 4.62
CA GLY A 190 -18.50 -6.70 3.23
C GLY A 190 -19.98 -6.99 3.03
N GLN A 191 -20.67 -6.07 2.41
CA GLN A 191 -21.71 -6.45 1.46
C GLN A 191 -21.02 -7.32 0.43
N SER A 192 -21.70 -8.33 -0.10
CA SER A 192 -21.03 -9.30 -0.96
C SER A 192 -20.18 -8.58 -2.02
N VAL A 193 -18.87 -8.81 -2.00
CA VAL A 193 -17.92 -8.28 -2.99
C VAL A 193 -18.32 -8.67 -4.43
N ARG A 194 -19.10 -9.73 -4.60
CA ARG A 194 -19.65 -10.15 -5.88
C ARG A 194 -20.74 -9.23 -6.44
N ALA A 195 -21.52 -8.57 -5.59
CA ALA A 195 -22.54 -7.61 -6.05
C ALA A 195 -21.92 -6.34 -6.63
N HIS A 196 -20.64 -6.09 -6.42
CA HIS A 196 -19.92 -4.90 -6.86
C HIS A 196 -18.87 -5.15 -7.94
N ARG A 197 -18.73 -6.36 -8.48
CA ARG A 197 -17.94 -6.60 -9.69
C ARG A 197 -18.61 -5.91 -10.86
N GLY A 198 -18.13 -4.71 -11.20
CA GLY A 198 -18.62 -3.90 -12.32
C GLY A 198 -19.34 -2.60 -11.93
N SER A 199 -19.63 -2.39 -10.64
CA SER A 199 -20.21 -1.13 -10.16
C SER A 199 -19.47 -0.67 -8.92
N GLY A 200 -18.64 0.33 -9.02
CA GLY A 200 -17.88 0.83 -7.90
C GLY A 200 -16.99 1.98 -8.28
N PHE A 201 -16.14 2.38 -7.37
CA PHE A 201 -15.16 3.42 -7.60
C PHE A 201 -14.01 2.87 -8.44
N GLN A 202 -13.85 3.37 -9.65
CA GLN A 202 -12.77 3.07 -10.57
C GLN A 202 -12.49 4.29 -11.44
N HIS A 203 -11.31 4.37 -12.02
CA HIS A 203 -11.02 5.30 -13.10
C HIS A 203 -11.89 4.94 -14.31
N ALA A 204 -12.70 5.87 -14.79
CA ALA A 204 -13.85 5.54 -15.65
C ALA A 204 -13.90 6.29 -16.99
N PHE A 205 -13.13 7.36 -17.16
CA PHE A 205 -13.22 8.19 -18.36
C PHE A 205 -13.01 7.40 -19.66
N GLU A 206 -12.06 6.45 -19.65
CA GLU A 206 -11.80 5.58 -20.79
C GLU A 206 -13.03 4.74 -21.20
N ASN A 207 -13.73 4.20 -20.21
CA ASN A 207 -14.92 3.39 -20.47
C ASN A 207 -16.15 4.22 -20.81
N LEU A 208 -16.26 5.43 -20.23
CA LEU A 208 -17.40 6.32 -20.46
C LEU A 208 -17.32 7.02 -21.81
N MET A 209 -16.13 7.45 -22.21
CA MET A 209 -15.87 8.23 -23.40
C MET A 209 -14.64 7.69 -24.17
N PRO A 210 -14.72 6.46 -24.75
CA PRO A 210 -13.58 5.87 -25.47
C PRO A 210 -13.13 6.76 -26.63
N ARG A 211 -11.82 7.00 -26.76
CA ARG A 211 -11.24 7.83 -27.84
C ARG A 211 -11.48 7.25 -29.23
N GLU A 212 -11.51 5.95 -29.31
CA GLU A 212 -11.81 5.20 -30.54
C GLU A 212 -13.20 5.49 -31.10
N VAL A 213 -14.15 5.86 -30.22
CA VAL A 213 -15.54 6.17 -30.57
C VAL A 213 -15.74 7.65 -30.88
N TYR A 214 -15.19 8.51 -30.03
CA TYR A 214 -15.52 9.95 -30.09
C TYR A 214 -14.34 10.80 -30.55
N GLY A 215 -13.10 10.34 -30.47
CA GLY A 215 -11.92 11.19 -30.58
C GLY A 215 -11.75 11.85 -31.94
N LYS A 216 -12.13 11.18 -33.03
CA LYS A 216 -12.01 11.70 -34.40
C LYS A 216 -13.07 12.76 -34.71
N GLU A 217 -14.31 12.54 -34.30
CA GLU A 217 -15.43 13.43 -34.65
C GLU A 217 -15.59 14.58 -33.64
N HIS A 218 -15.21 14.32 -32.39
CA HIS A 218 -15.38 15.23 -31.25
C HIS A 218 -14.09 15.42 -30.45
N PRO A 219 -13.01 15.98 -31.07
CA PRO A 219 -11.77 16.23 -30.35
C PRO A 219 -11.92 17.15 -29.13
N GLU A 220 -12.94 18.04 -29.14
CA GLU A 220 -13.28 18.97 -28.07
C GLU A 220 -13.81 18.26 -26.80
N TYR A 221 -14.15 17.00 -26.86
CA TYR A 221 -14.55 16.21 -25.67
C TYR A 221 -13.35 15.84 -24.78
N TYR A 222 -12.14 15.89 -25.35
CA TYR A 222 -10.91 15.50 -24.66
C TYR A 222 -10.14 16.72 -24.17
N ALA A 223 -9.33 16.49 -23.13
CA ALA A 223 -8.56 17.56 -22.53
C ALA A 223 -7.63 18.27 -23.52
N LEU A 224 -7.59 19.59 -23.44
CA LEU A 224 -6.57 20.42 -24.06
C LEU A 224 -5.40 20.50 -23.09
N VAL A 225 -4.21 20.09 -23.48
CA VAL A 225 -3.01 20.12 -22.65
C VAL A 225 -1.93 20.96 -23.27
N SER A 226 -1.21 21.73 -22.46
CA SER A 226 -0.03 22.48 -22.87
C SER A 226 1.25 21.64 -22.77
N PRO A 227 2.29 21.93 -23.61
CA PRO A 227 3.58 21.26 -23.51
C PRO A 227 4.20 21.35 -22.11
N GLU A 228 4.04 22.48 -21.43
CA GLU A 228 4.63 22.77 -20.12
C GLU A 228 4.06 21.89 -18.99
N LYS A 229 2.77 21.54 -19.11
CA LYS A 229 2.03 20.75 -18.10
C LYS A 229 1.92 19.28 -18.45
N TRP A 230 2.30 18.90 -19.68
CA TRP A 230 2.29 17.49 -20.09
C TRP A 230 3.49 16.74 -19.55
N ILE A 231 3.25 15.58 -18.99
CA ILE A 231 4.27 14.72 -18.35
C ILE A 231 4.52 13.43 -19.16
N GLY A 232 3.63 13.12 -20.14
CA GLY A 232 3.78 11.96 -21.02
C GLY A 232 4.77 12.11 -22.16
N GLU A 233 5.16 11.02 -22.80
CA GLU A 233 5.93 11.01 -24.05
C GLU A 233 5.10 10.35 -25.18
N PRO A 234 5.14 10.83 -26.41
CA PRO A 234 5.85 12.04 -26.83
C PRO A 234 5.23 13.33 -26.29
N LYS A 235 6.09 14.33 -26.04
CA LYS A 235 5.64 15.64 -25.59
C LYS A 235 5.07 16.42 -26.76
N PRO A 236 3.85 17.02 -26.66
CA PRO A 236 3.32 17.83 -27.74
C PRO A 236 4.12 19.14 -27.91
N ASP A 237 4.30 19.59 -29.15
CA ASP A 237 5.01 20.84 -29.46
C ASP A 237 4.15 22.09 -29.21
N LYS A 238 2.84 21.94 -29.14
CA LYS A 238 1.87 23.02 -28.96
C LYS A 238 0.67 22.50 -28.15
N PRO A 239 -0.18 23.39 -27.61
CA PRO A 239 -1.40 22.98 -26.96
C PRO A 239 -2.22 22.02 -27.84
N THR A 240 -2.48 20.82 -27.33
CA THR A 240 -3.04 19.71 -28.11
C THR A 240 -4.20 19.06 -27.36
N ARG A 241 -5.23 18.64 -28.11
CA ARG A 241 -6.33 17.83 -27.58
C ARG A 241 -5.93 16.35 -27.50
N LEU A 242 -6.21 15.71 -26.38
CA LEU A 242 -5.87 14.31 -26.12
C LEU A 242 -6.90 13.33 -26.75
N SER A 243 -7.38 13.66 -27.95
CA SER A 243 -8.41 12.88 -28.67
C SER A 243 -7.84 11.73 -29.49
N ASP A 244 -6.56 11.79 -29.87
CA ASP A 244 -5.90 10.78 -30.69
C ASP A 244 -5.69 9.48 -29.85
N PRO A 245 -6.27 8.34 -30.26
CA PRO A 245 -6.12 7.08 -29.54
C PRO A 245 -4.69 6.52 -29.58
N THR A 246 -3.87 6.97 -30.50
CA THR A 246 -2.44 6.54 -30.60
C THR A 246 -1.56 7.25 -29.61
N MET A 247 -1.98 8.41 -29.06
CA MET A 247 -1.22 9.09 -28.01
C MET A 247 -1.22 8.27 -26.73
N PRO A 248 -0.05 8.00 -26.13
CA PRO A 248 0.02 7.27 -24.87
C PRO A 248 -0.72 8.05 -23.76
N GLY A 249 -1.30 7.28 -22.82
CA GLY A 249 -1.91 7.86 -21.61
C GLY A 249 -0.86 8.47 -20.66
N PRO A 250 -1.26 9.11 -19.57
CA PRO A 250 -2.65 9.31 -19.17
C PRO A 250 -3.36 10.43 -19.93
N TRP A 251 -4.64 10.29 -20.16
CA TRP A 251 -5.47 11.31 -20.80
C TRP A 251 -6.78 11.54 -20.04
N GLN A 252 -7.31 12.76 -20.14
CA GLN A 252 -8.52 13.15 -19.44
C GLN A 252 -9.57 13.73 -20.40
N LEU A 253 -10.77 13.98 -19.88
CA LEU A 253 -11.84 14.65 -20.62
C LEU A 253 -11.84 16.17 -20.40
N CYS A 254 -12.47 16.90 -21.30
CA CYS A 254 -12.86 18.29 -21.10
C CYS A 254 -14.11 18.34 -20.20
N THR A 255 -13.89 18.44 -18.88
CA THR A 255 -14.96 18.37 -17.89
C THR A 255 -15.93 19.55 -17.89
N SER A 256 -15.61 20.65 -18.59
CA SER A 256 -16.50 21.79 -18.81
C SER A 256 -17.40 21.64 -20.05
N ASN A 257 -17.11 20.65 -20.94
CA ASN A 257 -17.90 20.43 -22.15
C ASN A 257 -19.29 19.89 -21.78
N PRO A 258 -20.40 20.56 -22.21
CA PRO A 258 -21.75 20.17 -21.83
C PRO A 258 -22.19 18.82 -22.44
N ASP A 259 -21.73 18.51 -23.66
CA ASP A 259 -22.06 17.23 -24.29
C ASP A 259 -21.40 16.06 -23.58
N VAL A 260 -20.13 16.21 -23.15
CA VAL A 260 -19.44 15.21 -22.31
C VAL A 260 -20.26 14.92 -21.05
N ARG A 261 -20.72 15.95 -20.36
CA ARG A 261 -21.55 15.79 -19.13
C ARG A 261 -22.87 15.09 -19.44
N ARG A 262 -23.56 15.51 -20.50
CA ARG A 262 -24.83 14.93 -20.93
C ARG A 262 -24.69 13.46 -21.32
N ILE A 263 -23.73 13.12 -22.19
CA ILE A 263 -23.50 11.74 -22.64
C ILE A 263 -23.18 10.82 -21.46
N ILE A 264 -22.34 11.28 -20.53
CA ILE A 264 -22.03 10.51 -19.32
C ILE A 264 -23.30 10.31 -18.48
N ALA A 265 -24.09 11.36 -18.24
CA ALA A 265 -25.31 11.27 -17.44
C ALA A 265 -26.35 10.31 -18.06
N GLU A 266 -26.55 10.36 -19.38
CA GLU A 266 -27.42 9.46 -20.12
C GLU A 266 -26.97 7.98 -20.00
N LYS A 267 -25.65 7.72 -20.17
CA LYS A 267 -25.09 6.37 -20.00
C LYS A 267 -25.29 5.81 -18.60
N LEU A 268 -25.05 6.63 -17.58
CA LEU A 268 -25.25 6.20 -16.20
C LEU A 268 -26.73 5.97 -15.88
N ALA A 269 -27.61 6.83 -16.37
CA ALA A 269 -29.05 6.70 -16.15
C ALA A 269 -29.66 5.47 -16.85
N ALA A 270 -29.12 5.09 -18.00
CA ALA A 270 -29.58 3.93 -18.77
C ALA A 270 -29.17 2.58 -18.16
N THR A 271 -28.25 2.57 -17.19
CA THR A 271 -27.80 1.31 -16.59
C THR A 271 -28.88 0.67 -15.72
N LYS A 272 -28.93 -0.68 -15.79
CA LYS A 272 -29.78 -1.48 -14.90
C LYS A 272 -29.13 -1.79 -13.55
N SER A 273 -27.88 -1.36 -13.35
CA SER A 273 -27.14 -1.62 -12.12
C SER A 273 -27.67 -0.76 -10.97
N GLU A 274 -27.97 -1.37 -9.84
CA GLU A 274 -28.28 -0.67 -8.58
C GLU A 274 -27.02 -0.22 -7.80
N GLY A 275 -25.84 -0.58 -8.32
CA GLY A 275 -24.54 -0.22 -7.73
C GLY A 275 -24.16 1.23 -8.01
N ILE A 276 -23.09 1.67 -7.32
CA ILE A 276 -22.46 2.96 -7.61
C ILE A 276 -21.73 2.88 -8.94
N GLN A 277 -21.91 3.89 -9.79
CA GLN A 277 -21.27 4.00 -11.09
C GLN A 277 -20.25 5.14 -11.07
N SER A 278 -19.01 4.84 -11.39
CA SER A 278 -17.90 5.81 -11.29
C SER A 278 -17.90 6.79 -12.46
N ILE A 279 -17.67 8.06 -12.12
CA ILE A 279 -17.30 9.12 -13.05
C ILE A 279 -15.91 9.67 -12.75
N SER A 280 -15.07 8.91 -12.04
CA SER A 280 -13.72 9.35 -11.68
C SER A 280 -12.84 9.50 -12.91
N PRO A 281 -12.01 10.56 -12.97
CA PRO A 281 -10.99 10.72 -14.00
C PRO A 281 -10.09 9.49 -14.12
N ASN A 282 -9.42 9.35 -15.26
CA ASN A 282 -8.35 8.37 -15.40
C ASN A 282 -7.22 8.69 -14.41
N ASP A 283 -6.49 7.66 -13.98
CA ASP A 283 -5.34 7.85 -13.10
C ASP A 283 -4.22 8.59 -13.84
N GLY A 284 -3.55 9.51 -13.14
CA GLY A 284 -2.44 10.30 -13.67
C GLY A 284 -2.81 11.75 -14.05
N TYR A 285 -2.21 12.24 -15.11
CA TYR A 285 -2.17 13.67 -15.49
C TYR A 285 -3.02 13.98 -16.74
N GLY A 286 -2.77 15.11 -17.39
CA GLY A 286 -3.39 15.48 -18.66
C GLY A 286 -4.78 16.12 -18.50
N PHE A 287 -5.02 16.82 -17.39
CA PHE A 287 -6.27 17.55 -17.16
C PHE A 287 -6.40 18.78 -18.09
N CYS A 288 -7.62 19.08 -18.49
CA CYS A 288 -7.93 20.08 -19.51
C CYS A 288 -7.54 21.49 -19.05
N GLU A 289 -6.87 22.22 -19.94
CA GLU A 289 -6.40 23.60 -19.74
C GLU A 289 -7.18 24.64 -20.57
N CYS A 290 -8.32 24.28 -21.19
CA CYS A 290 -9.15 25.26 -21.88
C CYS A 290 -9.74 26.28 -20.90
N ASP A 291 -10.08 27.48 -21.41
CA ASP A 291 -10.55 28.59 -20.58
C ASP A 291 -11.83 28.25 -19.79
N ASN A 292 -12.76 27.50 -20.39
CA ASN A 292 -13.98 27.07 -19.72
C ASN A 292 -13.70 26.12 -18.55
N CYS A 293 -12.67 25.27 -18.63
CA CYS A 293 -12.24 24.44 -17.53
C CYS A 293 -11.55 25.27 -16.44
N LYS A 294 -10.63 26.17 -16.83
CA LYS A 294 -9.92 27.07 -15.89
C LYS A 294 -10.89 27.99 -15.13
N ALA A 295 -11.95 28.48 -15.77
CA ALA A 295 -12.97 29.32 -15.15
C ALA A 295 -13.70 28.63 -13.97
N GLN A 296 -13.70 27.29 -13.93
CA GLN A 296 -14.33 26.50 -12.88
C GLN A 296 -13.41 26.20 -11.69
N ASP A 297 -12.13 26.57 -11.76
CA ASP A 297 -11.17 26.27 -10.68
C ASP A 297 -11.42 27.11 -9.42
N GLY A 298 -11.97 28.32 -9.56
CA GLY A 298 -12.20 29.18 -8.41
C GLY A 298 -10.90 29.44 -7.63
N LYS A 299 -10.91 29.23 -6.31
CA LYS A 299 -9.70 29.40 -5.46
C LYS A 299 -8.60 28.39 -5.73
N ASP A 300 -8.89 27.28 -6.41
CA ASP A 300 -7.87 26.30 -6.80
C ASP A 300 -6.89 26.84 -7.82
N ALA A 301 -7.29 27.84 -8.62
CA ALA A 301 -6.38 28.52 -9.54
C ALA A 301 -5.19 29.17 -8.81
N GLU A 302 -5.44 29.79 -7.64
CA GLU A 302 -4.38 30.39 -6.81
C GLU A 302 -3.51 29.33 -6.15
N ARG A 303 -4.15 28.27 -5.61
CA ARG A 303 -3.44 27.12 -5.01
C ARG A 303 -2.52 26.44 -6.03
N SER A 304 -2.92 26.37 -7.31
CA SER A 304 -2.14 25.75 -8.38
C SER A 304 -0.92 26.57 -8.81
N LYS A 305 -0.88 27.92 -8.60
CA LYS A 305 0.26 28.77 -8.95
C LYS A 305 1.54 28.39 -8.21
N ASN A 306 1.40 27.97 -6.94
CA ASN A 306 2.51 27.61 -6.07
C ASN A 306 2.77 26.10 -6.02
N SER A 307 2.08 25.32 -6.87
CA SER A 307 2.20 23.88 -6.94
C SER A 307 2.69 23.45 -8.32
N ARG A 308 3.59 22.49 -8.37
CA ARG A 308 3.95 21.80 -9.61
C ARG A 308 2.74 21.11 -10.25
N TYR A 309 1.71 20.81 -9.47
CA TYR A 309 0.52 20.10 -9.86
C TYR A 309 -0.71 21.00 -9.81
N PHE A 310 -1.69 20.67 -10.63
CA PHE A 310 -3.00 21.30 -10.56
C PHE A 310 -3.70 20.96 -9.23
N VAL A 311 -4.43 21.94 -8.68
CA VAL A 311 -5.47 21.68 -7.68
C VAL A 311 -6.80 21.87 -8.40
N LEU A 312 -7.62 20.84 -8.46
CA LEU A 312 -8.79 20.75 -9.33
C LEU A 312 -10.08 20.45 -8.57
N THR A 313 -10.09 20.67 -7.26
CA THR A 313 -11.21 20.32 -6.39
C THR A 313 -12.53 20.94 -6.89
N ASN A 314 -12.57 22.25 -7.05
CA ASN A 314 -13.81 22.94 -7.44
C ASN A 314 -14.33 22.51 -8.81
N ARG A 315 -13.45 22.41 -9.81
CA ARG A 315 -13.79 21.98 -11.17
C ARG A 315 -14.37 20.55 -11.18
N MET A 316 -13.69 19.63 -10.51
CA MET A 316 -14.10 18.23 -10.52
C MET A 316 -15.41 18.01 -9.76
N TYR A 317 -15.63 18.74 -8.67
CA TYR A 317 -16.88 18.62 -7.94
C TYR A 317 -18.04 19.34 -8.67
N ASN A 318 -17.77 20.42 -9.40
CA ASN A 318 -18.78 21.04 -10.29
C ASN A 318 -19.22 20.06 -11.41
N PHE A 319 -18.25 19.38 -12.03
CA PHE A 319 -18.52 18.32 -13.00
C PHE A 319 -19.37 17.20 -12.38
N ALA A 320 -19.02 16.74 -11.20
CA ALA A 320 -19.72 15.66 -10.52
C ALA A 320 -21.12 16.05 -10.06
N GLU A 321 -21.31 17.29 -9.56
CA GLU A 321 -22.61 17.83 -9.14
C GLU A 321 -23.59 17.88 -10.31
N ASP A 322 -23.15 18.41 -11.44
CA ASP A 322 -23.98 18.52 -12.64
C ASP A 322 -24.43 17.14 -13.16
N ILE A 323 -23.50 16.21 -13.31
CA ILE A 323 -23.83 14.83 -13.73
C ILE A 323 -24.77 14.16 -12.72
N ALA A 324 -24.50 14.26 -11.41
CA ALA A 324 -25.33 13.64 -10.40
C ALA A 324 -26.79 14.20 -10.42
N ASN A 325 -26.95 15.49 -10.68
CA ASN A 325 -28.25 16.14 -10.85
C ASN A 325 -28.97 15.67 -12.10
N GLN A 326 -28.28 15.58 -13.25
CA GLN A 326 -28.84 15.06 -14.50
C GLN A 326 -29.26 13.58 -14.34
N VAL A 327 -28.39 12.75 -13.79
CA VAL A 327 -28.68 11.32 -13.53
C VAL A 327 -29.90 11.17 -12.62
N LYS A 328 -29.99 11.97 -11.54
CA LYS A 328 -31.13 11.91 -10.61
C LYS A 328 -32.46 12.27 -11.28
N LYS A 329 -32.45 13.20 -12.24
CA LYS A 329 -33.65 13.54 -13.04
C LYS A 329 -34.07 12.41 -13.99
N LEU A 330 -33.08 11.77 -14.64
CA LEU A 330 -33.31 10.71 -15.60
C LEU A 330 -33.63 9.36 -14.94
N ASN A 331 -32.93 9.03 -13.86
CA ASN A 331 -33.10 7.78 -13.10
C ASN A 331 -32.85 8.02 -11.60
N PRO A 332 -33.90 8.28 -10.81
CA PRO A 332 -33.78 8.57 -9.38
C PRO A 332 -33.12 7.45 -8.54
N LYS A 333 -33.07 6.21 -9.06
CA LYS A 333 -32.47 5.06 -8.38
C LYS A 333 -30.97 4.92 -8.66
N ALA A 334 -30.46 5.54 -9.73
CA ALA A 334 -29.05 5.43 -10.12
C ALA A 334 -28.16 6.19 -9.15
N LYS A 335 -27.02 5.59 -8.80
CA LYS A 335 -26.02 6.12 -7.88
C LYS A 335 -24.77 6.50 -8.64
N VAL A 336 -24.29 7.72 -8.43
CA VAL A 336 -23.08 8.27 -9.04
C VAL A 336 -21.96 8.25 -8.02
N GLY A 337 -20.76 7.86 -8.42
CA GLY A 337 -19.58 7.83 -7.56
C GLY A 337 -18.38 8.51 -8.20
N MET A 338 -17.59 9.21 -7.39
CA MET A 338 -16.31 9.76 -7.80
C MET A 338 -15.29 9.59 -6.68
N PHE A 339 -14.04 9.39 -7.04
CA PHE A 339 -12.95 9.55 -6.08
C PHE A 339 -12.84 11.01 -5.65
N ALA A 340 -12.50 11.23 -4.38
CA ALA A 340 -11.87 12.43 -3.89
C ALA A 340 -10.40 12.07 -3.72
N TYR A 341 -9.56 12.36 -4.72
CA TYR A 341 -8.24 11.74 -4.87
C TYR A 341 -7.25 12.69 -5.49
N SER A 342 -5.99 12.67 -4.98
CA SER A 342 -4.86 13.38 -5.54
C SER A 342 -5.16 14.87 -5.80
N PHE A 343 -5.28 15.30 -7.05
CA PHE A 343 -5.48 16.71 -7.43
C PHE A 343 -6.84 17.30 -7.04
N TYR A 344 -7.80 16.45 -6.67
CA TYR A 344 -9.17 16.84 -6.31
C TYR A 344 -9.64 16.17 -5.01
N ASP A 345 -8.72 16.00 -4.06
CA ASP A 345 -8.99 15.43 -2.72
C ASP A 345 -9.48 16.46 -1.69
N GLY A 346 -9.54 17.73 -2.07
CA GLY A 346 -9.90 18.83 -1.17
C GLY A 346 -11.39 18.92 -0.86
N VAL A 347 -11.73 19.83 0.04
CA VAL A 347 -13.12 20.27 0.28
C VAL A 347 -13.42 21.41 -0.69
N PRO A 348 -14.48 21.34 -1.51
CA PRO A 348 -14.82 22.40 -2.47
C PRO A 348 -15.25 23.67 -1.77
N ASP A 349 -15.10 24.80 -2.44
CA ASP A 349 -15.63 26.09 -1.98
C ASP A 349 -17.15 26.01 -1.87
N GLY A 350 -17.73 26.51 -0.79
CA GLY A 350 -19.07 26.27 -0.24
C GLY A 350 -20.32 26.33 -1.13
N LYS A 351 -20.17 26.39 -2.46
CA LYS A 351 -21.29 26.43 -3.44
C LYS A 351 -21.78 25.05 -3.85
N ILE A 352 -20.95 24.02 -3.74
CA ILE A 352 -21.28 22.63 -4.17
C ILE A 352 -22.22 21.99 -3.16
N LYS A 353 -23.35 21.48 -3.66
CA LYS A 353 -24.34 20.71 -2.89
C LYS A 353 -24.81 19.51 -3.68
N PHE A 354 -24.30 18.36 -3.31
CA PHE A 354 -24.62 17.11 -4.01
C PHE A 354 -26.03 16.63 -3.74
N PRO A 355 -26.72 16.12 -4.76
CA PRO A 355 -27.97 15.40 -4.56
C PRO A 355 -27.72 14.05 -3.85
N GLY A 356 -28.73 13.50 -3.18
CA GLY A 356 -28.57 12.31 -2.31
C GLY A 356 -28.16 11.01 -3.01
N ASN A 357 -28.00 11.00 -4.34
CA ASN A 357 -27.50 9.88 -5.13
C ASN A 357 -25.97 9.93 -5.36
N MET A 358 -25.25 10.96 -4.86
CA MET A 358 -23.81 11.11 -5.04
C MET A 358 -23.01 10.46 -3.90
N TYR A 359 -22.00 9.69 -4.26
CA TYR A 359 -21.03 9.06 -3.37
C TYR A 359 -19.62 9.55 -3.67
N LEU A 360 -18.88 9.91 -2.65
CA LEU A 360 -17.46 10.27 -2.74
C LEU A 360 -16.61 9.24 -2.01
N SER A 361 -15.68 8.62 -2.73
CA SER A 361 -14.66 7.78 -2.13
C SER A 361 -13.41 8.62 -1.88
N TYR A 362 -13.26 9.09 -0.66
CA TYR A 362 -12.10 9.90 -0.26
C TYR A 362 -10.89 8.99 -0.02
N CYS A 363 -9.86 9.18 -0.84
CA CYS A 363 -8.61 8.41 -0.78
C CYS A 363 -7.58 9.16 0.07
N TYR A 364 -7.05 8.52 1.10
CA TYR A 364 -6.10 9.13 2.04
C TYR A 364 -5.18 8.08 2.67
N LEU A 365 -4.13 8.55 3.33
CA LEU A 365 -3.09 7.72 3.96
C LEU A 365 -2.91 8.12 5.42
N VAL A 366 -3.89 7.76 6.29
CA VAL A 366 -3.80 8.11 7.70
C VAL A 366 -2.64 7.42 8.40
N TYR A 367 -2.25 6.25 7.94
CA TYR A 367 -1.14 5.50 8.52
C TYR A 367 0.22 6.20 8.31
N GLU A 368 0.37 7.00 7.26
CA GLU A 368 1.61 7.77 6.98
C GLU A 368 1.69 9.09 7.74
N THR A 369 0.64 9.51 8.45
CA THR A 369 0.65 10.75 9.20
C THR A 369 1.73 10.72 10.29
N LYS A 370 2.49 11.82 10.39
CA LYS A 370 3.60 11.96 11.34
C LYS A 370 3.15 12.58 12.67
N SER A 371 2.01 13.24 12.67
CA SER A 371 1.49 13.98 13.83
C SER A 371 -0.03 13.91 13.93
N LYS A 372 -0.56 14.26 15.09
CA LYS A 372 -2.00 14.45 15.29
C LYS A 372 -2.58 15.56 14.39
N ALA A 373 -1.80 16.60 14.11
CA ALA A 373 -2.23 17.68 13.23
C ALA A 373 -2.42 17.17 11.77
N ASP A 374 -1.57 16.28 11.29
CA ASP A 374 -1.73 15.66 9.98
C ASP A 374 -3.00 14.80 9.93
N GLU A 375 -3.30 14.04 11.00
CA GLU A 375 -4.55 13.29 11.09
C GLU A 375 -5.76 14.22 11.08
N ASP A 376 -5.69 15.36 11.77
CA ASP A 376 -6.80 16.33 11.84
C ASP A 376 -7.08 16.96 10.47
N VAL A 377 -6.07 17.15 9.61
CA VAL A 377 -6.28 17.59 8.22
C VAL A 377 -7.13 16.58 7.46
N ILE A 378 -6.82 15.29 7.58
CA ILE A 378 -7.62 14.21 6.94
C ILE A 378 -9.03 14.18 7.51
N ASN A 379 -9.17 14.22 8.84
CA ASN A 379 -10.45 14.18 9.51
C ASN A 379 -11.35 15.36 9.15
N ASN A 380 -10.79 16.57 9.06
CA ASN A 380 -11.51 17.77 8.64
C ASN A 380 -11.97 17.69 7.18
N LYS A 381 -11.17 17.09 6.29
CA LYS A 381 -11.59 16.82 4.91
C LYS A 381 -12.78 15.85 4.87
N ILE A 382 -12.77 14.77 5.65
CA ILE A 382 -13.90 13.82 5.75
C ILE A 382 -15.19 14.56 6.13
N LEU A 383 -15.12 15.37 7.19
CA LEU A 383 -16.28 16.13 7.69
C LEU A 383 -16.73 17.19 6.68
N GLY A 384 -15.78 17.89 6.05
CA GLY A 384 -16.07 18.91 5.02
C GLY A 384 -16.73 18.32 3.77
N LEU A 385 -16.26 17.16 3.32
CA LEU A 385 -16.87 16.44 2.19
C LEU A 385 -18.27 15.93 2.53
N ALA A 386 -18.49 15.44 3.73
CA ALA A 386 -19.82 15.04 4.20
C ALA A 386 -20.81 16.24 4.24
N ALA A 387 -20.32 17.42 4.61
CA ALA A 387 -21.12 18.65 4.64
C ALA A 387 -21.59 19.13 3.25
N THR A 388 -21.01 18.62 2.15
CA THR A 388 -21.49 18.86 0.79
C THR A 388 -22.79 18.13 0.46
N GLY A 389 -23.26 17.22 1.30
CA GLY A 389 -24.42 16.35 1.06
C GLY A 389 -24.08 15.05 0.35
N ALA A 390 -22.83 14.83 -0.04
CA ALA A 390 -22.38 13.55 -0.59
C ALA A 390 -22.33 12.46 0.50
N LYS A 391 -22.59 11.23 0.10
CA LYS A 391 -22.35 10.05 0.94
C LYS A 391 -20.88 9.68 0.87
N VAL A 392 -20.12 10.04 1.90
CA VAL A 392 -18.68 9.81 1.94
C VAL A 392 -18.36 8.35 2.29
N ILE A 393 -17.39 7.77 1.58
CA ILE A 393 -16.79 6.48 1.90
C ILE A 393 -15.30 6.76 2.11
N GLY A 394 -14.79 6.43 3.29
CA GLY A 394 -13.37 6.53 3.60
C GLY A 394 -12.59 5.44 2.88
N ARG A 395 -11.68 5.81 1.95
CA ARG A 395 -10.80 4.88 1.25
C ARG A 395 -9.38 5.01 1.79
N GLU A 396 -9.03 4.14 2.69
CA GLU A 396 -7.71 4.09 3.32
C GLU A 396 -6.90 2.90 2.80
N TYR A 397 -5.61 3.08 2.75
CA TYR A 397 -4.65 2.08 2.30
C TYR A 397 -3.97 1.43 3.52
N TRP A 398 -4.70 0.71 4.34
CA TRP A 398 -4.24 0.08 5.60
C TRP A 398 -3.02 -0.84 5.42
N GLY A 399 -1.87 -0.25 5.12
CA GLY A 399 -0.64 -1.00 4.87
C GLY A 399 -0.62 -1.65 3.49
N THR A 400 -0.84 -0.82 2.47
CA THR A 400 -0.77 -1.25 1.07
C THR A 400 0.60 -1.72 0.66
N HIS A 401 0.53 -2.48 -0.39
CA HIS A 401 1.47 -3.01 -1.38
C HIS A 401 2.91 -3.21 -0.95
N TYR A 402 3.49 -2.35 -0.08
CA TYR A 402 4.92 -2.31 0.22
C TYR A 402 5.28 -2.62 1.68
N THR A 403 4.29 -2.59 2.57
CA THR A 403 4.52 -2.70 4.01
C THR A 403 3.73 -3.82 4.68
N MET A 404 3.00 -4.61 3.90
CA MET A 404 2.09 -5.65 4.40
C MET A 404 2.76 -6.76 5.19
N GLU A 405 4.04 -6.93 4.98
CA GLU A 405 4.84 -8.01 5.55
C GLU A 405 5.41 -7.67 6.92
N TYR A 406 5.31 -6.41 7.31
CA TYR A 406 5.85 -5.92 8.56
C TYR A 406 4.78 -5.85 9.66
N PRO A 407 5.17 -5.99 10.94
CA PRO A 407 4.25 -5.83 12.07
C PRO A 407 3.94 -4.34 12.32
N LEU A 408 3.36 -3.71 11.31
CA LEU A 408 2.94 -2.32 11.35
C LEU A 408 1.60 -2.24 12.08
N SER A 409 1.61 -1.91 13.37
CA SER A 409 0.38 -1.66 14.11
C SER A 409 -0.06 -0.21 13.96
N HIS A 410 -1.31 -0.03 13.56
CA HIS A 410 -1.97 1.27 13.38
C HIS A 410 -3.34 1.30 14.05
N SER A 411 -3.57 0.45 15.02
CA SER A 411 -4.90 0.24 15.60
C SER A 411 -5.49 1.49 16.26
N ARG A 412 -4.66 2.37 16.82
CA ARG A 412 -5.09 3.67 17.36
C ARG A 412 -5.54 4.64 16.26
N LYS A 413 -4.82 4.66 15.12
CA LYS A 413 -5.22 5.47 13.96
C LYS A 413 -6.49 4.92 13.31
N ILE A 414 -6.63 3.60 13.21
CA ILE A 414 -7.86 2.93 12.76
C ILE A 414 -9.04 3.36 13.64
N ASP A 415 -8.90 3.31 14.96
CA ASP A 415 -9.95 3.69 15.90
C ASP A 415 -10.40 5.14 15.71
N ARG A 416 -9.44 6.07 15.70
CA ARG A 416 -9.75 7.52 15.52
C ARG A 416 -10.39 7.79 14.17
N ASN A 417 -9.89 7.22 13.10
CA ASN A 417 -10.41 7.42 11.76
C ASN A 417 -11.82 6.88 11.59
N ILE A 418 -12.10 5.65 12.06
CA ILE A 418 -13.43 5.07 11.99
C ILE A 418 -14.45 5.88 12.80
N LYS A 419 -14.07 6.37 13.97
CA LYS A 419 -14.93 7.25 14.78
C LYS A 419 -15.22 8.58 14.08
N THR A 420 -14.26 9.15 13.38
CA THR A 420 -14.47 10.35 12.56
C THR A 420 -15.45 10.10 11.40
N LEU A 421 -15.28 8.98 10.69
CA LEU A 421 -16.23 8.58 9.64
C LEU A 421 -17.64 8.40 10.21
N TYR A 422 -17.76 7.80 11.38
CA TYR A 422 -19.05 7.61 12.06
C TYR A 422 -19.69 8.96 12.47
N GLN A 423 -18.91 9.87 13.03
CA GLN A 423 -19.36 11.23 13.39
C GLN A 423 -19.82 12.03 12.16
N GLY A 424 -19.10 11.89 11.04
CA GLY A 424 -19.44 12.50 9.75
C GLY A 424 -20.59 11.81 9.03
N LYS A 425 -21.26 10.80 9.64
CA LYS A 425 -22.31 10.00 9.01
C LYS A 425 -21.90 9.44 7.65
N ALA A 426 -20.65 9.02 7.54
CA ALA A 426 -20.13 8.41 6.32
C ALA A 426 -20.94 7.15 5.95
N ALA A 427 -21.08 6.88 4.67
CA ALA A 427 -21.73 5.67 4.19
C ALA A 427 -20.92 4.41 4.50
N GLY A 428 -19.62 4.54 4.71
CA GLY A 428 -18.79 3.40 5.09
C GLY A 428 -17.30 3.60 4.88
N ILE A 429 -16.65 2.44 4.79
CA ILE A 429 -15.22 2.29 4.70
C ILE A 429 -14.90 1.39 3.50
N TYR A 430 -13.90 1.79 2.75
CA TYR A 430 -13.30 1.01 1.68
C TYR A 430 -11.79 0.97 1.91
N GLY A 431 -11.26 -0.18 2.33
CA GLY A 431 -9.84 -0.32 2.65
C GLY A 431 -9.10 -1.06 1.55
N GLU A 432 -7.94 -0.56 1.14
CA GLU A 432 -6.95 -1.37 0.46
C GLU A 432 -6.01 -1.94 1.52
N THR A 433 -6.14 -3.22 1.82
CA THR A 433 -5.29 -3.90 2.82
C THR A 433 -4.68 -5.16 2.22
N GLY A 434 -3.55 -5.59 2.74
CA GLY A 434 -2.99 -6.90 2.43
C GLY A 434 -3.61 -8.02 3.24
N ALA A 435 -3.45 -9.25 2.75
CA ALA A 435 -3.90 -10.45 3.42
C ALA A 435 -2.86 -11.07 4.37
N SER A 436 -1.88 -10.28 4.83
CA SER A 436 -0.81 -10.76 5.72
C SER A 436 -1.28 -10.74 7.18
N PHE A 437 -2.10 -11.72 7.56
CA PHE A 437 -2.67 -11.77 8.90
C PHE A 437 -1.65 -12.00 10.01
N GLY A 438 -0.56 -12.75 9.77
CA GLY A 438 0.44 -13.00 10.81
C GLY A 438 0.96 -11.74 11.49
N PRO A 439 1.60 -10.81 10.76
CA PRO A 439 2.11 -9.58 11.34
C PRO A 439 1.03 -8.54 11.67
N ARG A 440 -0.17 -8.65 11.10
CA ARG A 440 -1.22 -7.61 11.18
C ARG A 440 -2.55 -8.10 11.72
N ALA A 441 -2.56 -9.25 12.40
CA ALA A 441 -3.80 -9.86 12.87
C ALA A 441 -4.63 -8.94 13.76
N THR A 442 -4.00 -8.21 14.68
CA THR A 442 -4.66 -7.27 15.58
C THR A 442 -5.31 -6.10 14.85
N ASP A 443 -4.60 -5.48 13.91
CA ASP A 443 -5.13 -4.35 13.12
C ASP A 443 -6.35 -4.76 12.31
N LEU A 444 -6.25 -5.90 11.62
CA LEU A 444 -7.34 -6.40 10.78
C LEU A 444 -8.57 -6.83 11.61
N TYR A 445 -8.33 -7.40 12.79
CA TYR A 445 -9.40 -7.74 13.73
C TYR A 445 -10.09 -6.47 14.28
N ILE A 446 -9.31 -5.48 14.72
CA ILE A 446 -9.82 -4.20 15.24
C ILE A 446 -10.57 -3.44 14.14
N LEU A 447 -10.00 -3.34 12.94
CA LEU A 447 -10.64 -2.73 11.78
C LEU A 447 -12.01 -3.36 11.51
N ALA A 448 -12.08 -4.69 11.51
CA ALA A 448 -13.33 -5.41 11.25
C ALA A 448 -14.37 -5.14 12.34
N LYS A 449 -13.99 -5.22 13.62
CA LYS A 449 -14.90 -4.97 14.76
C LYS A 449 -15.41 -3.54 14.79
N LEU A 450 -14.54 -2.56 14.59
CA LEU A 450 -14.92 -1.15 14.56
C LEU A 450 -15.73 -0.80 13.31
N SER A 451 -15.46 -1.41 12.18
CA SER A 451 -16.28 -1.22 10.97
C SER A 451 -17.70 -1.70 11.16
N TRP A 452 -17.90 -2.76 11.93
CA TRP A 452 -19.24 -3.26 12.31
C TRP A 452 -19.90 -2.38 13.37
N ASN A 453 -19.17 -2.11 14.46
CA ASN A 453 -19.66 -1.29 15.57
C ASN A 453 -18.61 -0.24 15.99
N PRO A 454 -18.68 0.99 15.47
CA PRO A 454 -17.70 2.06 15.76
C PRO A 454 -17.78 2.61 17.19
N THR A 455 -18.76 2.19 18.00
CA THR A 455 -18.89 2.61 19.40
C THR A 455 -18.06 1.79 20.37
N LEU A 456 -17.46 0.67 19.90
CA LEU A 456 -16.59 -0.16 20.70
C LEU A 456 -15.30 0.58 21.06
N LYS A 457 -14.67 0.17 22.16
CA LYS A 457 -13.36 0.67 22.58
C LYS A 457 -12.27 -0.24 21.99
N ARG A 458 -11.29 0.35 21.36
CA ARG A 458 -10.15 -0.37 20.76
C ARG A 458 -9.45 -1.27 21.77
N GLU A 459 -9.24 -0.76 23.00
CA GLU A 459 -8.55 -1.48 24.07
C GLU A 459 -9.30 -2.74 24.49
N ASP A 460 -10.62 -2.68 24.56
CA ASP A 460 -11.47 -3.83 24.88
C ASP A 460 -11.38 -4.88 23.77
N ILE A 461 -11.38 -4.46 22.49
CA ILE A 461 -11.23 -5.36 21.34
C ILE A 461 -9.84 -6.03 21.36
N LEU A 462 -8.78 -5.28 21.62
CA LEU A 462 -7.42 -5.81 21.69
C LEU A 462 -7.23 -6.77 22.84
N MET A 463 -7.80 -6.45 24.00
CA MET A 463 -7.76 -7.36 25.16
C MET A 463 -8.56 -8.64 24.90
N ASP A 464 -9.75 -8.55 24.31
CA ASP A 464 -10.56 -9.71 23.89
C ASP A 464 -9.78 -10.61 22.92
N PHE A 465 -9.10 -10.02 21.94
CA PHE A 465 -8.19 -10.74 21.04
C PHE A 465 -7.09 -11.47 21.83
N CYS A 466 -6.39 -10.77 22.72
CA CYS A 466 -5.30 -11.35 23.49
C CYS A 466 -5.76 -12.49 24.41
N VAL A 467 -6.89 -12.31 25.10
CA VAL A 467 -7.48 -13.37 25.96
C VAL A 467 -7.86 -14.58 25.15
N SER A 468 -8.47 -14.36 23.99
CA SER A 468 -8.94 -15.45 23.12
C SER A 468 -7.80 -16.19 22.43
N ALA A 469 -6.77 -15.46 22.00
CA ALA A 469 -5.63 -16.08 21.30
C ALA A 469 -4.69 -16.83 22.26
N PHE A 470 -4.39 -16.24 23.43
CA PHE A 470 -3.28 -16.67 24.28
C PHE A 470 -3.69 -17.10 25.69
N GLY A 471 -4.98 -16.93 26.04
CA GLY A 471 -5.51 -17.24 27.36
C GLY A 471 -5.27 -16.12 28.38
N LYS A 472 -6.10 -16.08 29.43
CA LYS A 472 -6.16 -15.00 30.44
C LYS A 472 -4.82 -14.64 31.06
N LYS A 473 -3.91 -15.63 31.27
CA LYS A 473 -2.61 -15.39 31.91
C LYS A 473 -1.60 -14.70 30.99
N ALA A 474 -1.57 -15.05 29.71
CA ALA A 474 -0.65 -14.47 28.74
C ALA A 474 -1.18 -13.17 28.11
N ALA A 475 -2.49 -12.93 28.17
CA ALA A 475 -3.15 -11.80 27.55
C ALA A 475 -2.54 -10.43 27.94
N PRO A 476 -2.26 -10.11 29.21
CA PRO A 476 -1.67 -8.82 29.56
C PRO A 476 -0.27 -8.61 28.94
N VAL A 477 0.53 -9.67 28.88
CA VAL A 477 1.88 -9.62 28.29
C VAL A 477 1.80 -9.35 26.79
N MET A 478 0.85 -10.02 26.10
CA MET A 478 0.68 -9.83 24.66
C MET A 478 0.00 -8.50 24.32
N PHE A 479 -0.92 -8.03 25.16
CA PHE A 479 -1.50 -6.69 25.05
C PHE A 479 -0.39 -5.62 25.11
N GLU A 480 0.48 -5.71 26.12
CA GLU A 480 1.60 -4.78 26.26
C GLU A 480 2.56 -4.85 25.05
N LEU A 481 2.84 -6.05 24.53
CA LEU A 481 3.64 -6.20 23.32
C LEU A 481 3.02 -5.44 22.14
N PHE A 482 1.71 -5.58 21.89
CA PHE A 482 1.06 -4.90 20.78
C PHE A 482 1.06 -3.38 20.98
N GLU A 483 0.88 -2.88 22.20
CA GLU A 483 1.02 -1.45 22.51
C GLU A 483 2.47 -0.95 22.25
N LYS A 484 3.50 -1.74 22.64
CA LYS A 484 4.90 -1.41 22.37
C LYS A 484 5.24 -1.41 20.87
N ILE A 485 4.68 -2.33 20.12
CA ILE A 485 4.83 -2.35 18.65
C ILE A 485 4.25 -1.07 18.07
N GLU A 486 3.05 -0.68 18.50
CA GLU A 486 2.38 0.54 18.03
C GLU A 486 3.14 1.80 18.39
N ASP A 487 3.62 1.93 19.64
CA ASP A 487 4.48 3.03 20.08
C ASP A 487 5.74 3.13 19.21
N HIS A 488 6.34 1.99 18.86
CA HIS A 488 7.54 1.93 18.04
C HIS A 488 7.26 2.39 16.60
N VAL A 489 6.15 1.96 16.03
CA VAL A 489 5.71 2.33 14.68
C VAL A 489 5.35 3.82 14.61
N GLU A 490 4.60 4.35 15.57
CA GLU A 490 4.26 5.77 15.61
C GLU A 490 5.52 6.65 15.73
N LYS A 491 6.47 6.27 16.58
CA LYS A 491 7.77 6.96 16.69
C LYS A 491 8.58 6.88 15.39
N GLY A 492 8.59 5.73 14.74
CA GLY A 492 9.29 5.51 13.48
C GLY A 492 8.76 6.41 12.35
N PHE A 493 7.45 6.56 12.24
CA PHE A 493 6.84 7.46 11.24
C PHE A 493 7.00 8.95 11.60
N ALA A 494 6.99 9.30 12.88
CA ALA A 494 7.24 10.66 13.35
C ALA A 494 8.71 11.10 13.18
N ALA A 495 9.65 10.15 13.14
CA ALA A 495 11.05 10.44 12.91
C ALA A 495 11.26 11.07 11.53
N ASP A 496 12.08 12.14 11.49
CA ASP A 496 12.46 12.77 10.22
C ASP A 496 13.51 11.91 9.50
N VAL A 497 13.02 10.92 8.75
CA VAL A 497 13.88 9.98 8.01
C VAL A 497 14.69 10.69 6.94
N GLU A 498 14.24 11.85 6.46
CA GLU A 498 14.97 12.66 5.48
C GLU A 498 16.27 13.19 6.05
N LYS A 499 16.26 13.62 7.33
CA LYS A 499 17.48 14.08 8.02
C LYS A 499 18.43 12.95 8.38
N SER A 500 17.91 11.77 8.65
CA SER A 500 18.73 10.59 8.98
C SER A 500 19.36 9.92 7.75
N CYS A 501 19.01 10.35 6.54
CA CYS A 501 19.40 9.72 5.29
C CYS A 501 20.03 10.75 4.36
N PRO A 502 21.36 10.98 4.41
CA PRO A 502 22.02 12.03 3.63
C PRO A 502 21.79 11.92 2.12
N ASN A 503 21.56 10.71 1.62
CA ASN A 503 21.31 10.45 0.19
C ASN A 503 19.83 10.42 -0.19
N TYR A 504 18.94 10.67 0.76
CA TYR A 504 17.49 10.62 0.57
C TYR A 504 16.97 11.55 -0.56
N LYS A 505 17.61 12.72 -0.74
CA LYS A 505 17.26 13.66 -1.81
C LYS A 505 17.36 13.09 -3.23
N PHE A 506 18.11 12.00 -3.41
CA PHE A 506 18.25 11.32 -4.70
C PHE A 506 17.14 10.31 -4.99
N TYR A 507 16.31 9.99 -3.96
CA TYR A 507 15.21 9.03 -4.07
C TYR A 507 13.89 9.73 -4.16
N LYS A 508 13.39 9.80 -5.37
CA LYS A 508 12.06 10.36 -5.66
C LYS A 508 10.96 9.29 -5.63
N ASN A 509 11.33 8.02 -5.49
CA ASN A 509 10.38 6.90 -5.51
C ASN A 509 9.89 6.55 -4.11
N SER A 510 8.58 6.75 -3.86
CA SER A 510 7.93 6.45 -2.58
C SER A 510 8.10 4.98 -2.15
N TYR A 511 8.22 4.06 -3.09
CA TYR A 511 8.33 2.62 -2.83
C TYR A 511 9.69 2.22 -2.25
N SER A 512 10.76 2.70 -2.84
CA SER A 512 12.12 2.46 -2.33
C SER A 512 12.33 3.11 -0.97
N LYS A 513 11.75 4.31 -0.77
CA LYS A 513 11.73 5.04 0.47
C LYS A 513 11.08 4.22 1.60
N ASN A 514 9.90 3.66 1.35
CA ASN A 514 9.17 2.91 2.36
C ASN A 514 9.91 1.64 2.80
N ASN A 515 10.53 0.93 1.87
CA ASN A 515 11.33 -0.26 2.20
C ASN A 515 12.53 0.07 3.09
N TYR A 516 13.22 1.17 2.82
CA TYR A 516 14.34 1.62 3.63
C TYR A 516 13.93 2.01 5.05
N VAL A 517 12.85 2.80 5.18
CA VAL A 517 12.26 3.17 6.48
C VAL A 517 11.89 1.90 7.26
N MET A 518 11.26 0.93 6.58
CA MET A 518 10.86 -0.32 7.22
C MET A 518 12.07 -1.13 7.71
N ALA A 519 13.12 -1.27 6.90
CA ALA A 519 14.31 -2.00 7.30
C ALA A 519 14.98 -1.39 8.54
N ARG A 520 15.02 -0.06 8.64
CA ARG A 520 15.57 0.64 9.81
C ARG A 520 14.62 0.64 11.01
N MET A 521 13.32 0.75 10.78
CA MET A 521 12.32 0.70 11.83
C MET A 521 12.31 -0.67 12.53
N PHE A 522 12.35 -1.77 11.78
CA PHE A 522 12.30 -3.13 12.31
C PHE A 522 13.70 -3.72 12.51
N ASN A 523 14.56 -2.95 13.15
CA ASN A 523 15.94 -3.32 13.48
C ASN A 523 16.05 -4.39 14.57
N HIS A 524 17.28 -4.79 14.91
CA HIS A 524 17.54 -5.83 15.91
C HIS A 524 17.02 -5.48 17.30
N ASP A 525 17.04 -4.21 17.72
CA ASP A 525 16.52 -3.81 19.03
C ASP A 525 15.02 -4.03 19.14
N PHE A 526 14.27 -3.64 18.09
CA PHE A 526 12.84 -3.95 18.00
C PHE A 526 12.58 -5.47 18.07
N ILE A 527 13.34 -6.25 17.31
CA ILE A 527 13.18 -7.71 17.28
C ILE A 527 13.52 -8.33 18.65
N ASN A 528 14.54 -7.84 19.32
CA ASN A 528 14.93 -8.31 20.66
C ASN A 528 13.84 -7.99 21.70
N MET A 529 13.28 -6.77 21.64
CA MET A 529 12.12 -6.38 22.45
C MET A 529 10.97 -7.38 22.22
N CYS A 530 10.54 -7.60 20.99
CA CYS A 530 9.45 -8.53 20.68
C CYS A 530 9.74 -9.95 21.21
N ASN A 531 10.97 -10.46 21.02
CA ASN A 531 11.35 -11.78 21.46
C ASN A 531 11.35 -11.92 22.99
N GLU A 532 11.59 -10.85 23.74
CA GLU A 532 11.47 -10.85 25.19
C GLU A 532 10.03 -11.11 25.63
N TYR A 533 9.06 -10.39 25.04
CA TYR A 533 7.64 -10.58 25.30
C TYR A 533 7.16 -11.97 24.87
N PHE A 534 7.58 -12.47 23.71
CA PHE A 534 7.25 -13.84 23.29
C PHE A 534 7.79 -14.89 24.25
N ARG A 535 9.00 -14.71 24.83
CA ARG A 535 9.54 -15.60 25.85
C ARG A 535 8.72 -15.56 27.16
N LYS A 536 8.28 -14.35 27.57
CA LYS A 536 7.38 -14.20 28.75
C LYS A 536 6.04 -14.90 28.49
N ALA A 537 5.40 -14.64 27.35
CA ALA A 537 4.12 -15.24 26.99
C ALA A 537 4.20 -16.76 26.84
N ALA A 538 5.28 -17.30 26.27
CA ALA A 538 5.47 -18.74 26.09
C ALA A 538 5.44 -19.54 27.39
N LYS A 539 5.81 -18.93 28.51
CA LYS A 539 5.72 -19.55 29.86
C LYS A 539 4.28 -19.57 30.41
N LEU A 540 3.39 -18.77 29.86
CA LEU A 540 2.03 -18.54 30.37
C LEU A 540 0.95 -19.22 29.53
N VAL A 541 1.19 -19.45 28.25
CA VAL A 541 0.28 -20.19 27.35
C VAL A 541 0.24 -21.65 27.73
N LYS A 542 -0.95 -22.27 27.73
CA LYS A 542 -1.14 -23.62 28.25
C LYS A 542 -1.43 -24.65 27.17
N THR A 543 -2.38 -24.33 26.28
CA THR A 543 -2.88 -25.31 25.30
C THR A 543 -2.03 -25.37 24.04
N PRO A 544 -2.05 -26.48 23.29
CA PRO A 544 -1.37 -26.56 22.00
C PRO A 544 -1.80 -25.45 21.03
N GLU A 545 -3.09 -25.10 21.03
CA GLU A 545 -3.64 -24.05 20.17
C GLU A 545 -3.13 -22.67 20.56
N GLN A 546 -3.06 -22.36 21.87
CA GLN A 546 -2.47 -21.08 22.34
C GLN A 546 -1.00 -20.97 21.97
N LYS A 547 -0.22 -22.05 22.09
CA LYS A 547 1.19 -22.11 21.67
C LYS A 547 1.31 -21.92 20.15
N ALA A 548 0.45 -22.56 19.38
CA ALA A 548 0.44 -22.42 17.91
C ALA A 548 0.09 -20.98 17.49
N ARG A 549 -0.90 -20.32 18.12
CA ARG A 549 -1.26 -18.93 17.87
C ARG A 549 -0.12 -17.98 18.25
N LEU A 550 0.53 -18.20 19.39
CA LEU A 550 1.72 -17.41 19.79
C LEU A 550 2.83 -17.53 18.76
N GLN A 551 3.09 -18.75 18.27
CA GLN A 551 4.10 -18.98 17.23
C GLN A 551 3.71 -18.33 15.90
N TYR A 552 2.42 -18.34 15.53
CA TYR A 552 1.92 -17.69 14.31
C TYR A 552 2.23 -16.18 14.29
N ILE A 553 1.94 -15.48 15.39
CA ILE A 553 2.27 -14.03 15.50
C ILE A 553 3.80 -13.82 15.51
N ARG A 554 4.55 -14.66 16.24
CA ARG A 554 6.01 -14.61 16.28
C ARG A 554 6.64 -14.79 14.89
N ASN A 555 6.04 -15.65 14.05
CA ASN A 555 6.51 -15.87 12.69
C ASN A 555 6.45 -14.58 11.84
N GLY A 556 5.43 -13.72 12.04
CA GLY A 556 5.35 -12.41 11.40
C GLY A 556 6.53 -11.51 11.77
N VAL A 557 6.94 -11.49 13.04
CA VAL A 557 8.12 -10.72 13.50
C VAL A 557 9.42 -11.31 12.95
N ASN A 558 9.55 -12.63 12.92
CA ASN A 558 10.74 -13.29 12.36
C ASN A 558 10.87 -13.03 10.85
N TYR A 559 9.74 -13.00 10.14
CA TYR A 559 9.71 -12.65 8.72
C TYR A 559 10.16 -11.19 8.50
N ALA A 560 9.65 -10.27 9.30
CA ALA A 560 10.07 -8.86 9.25
C ALA A 560 11.58 -8.72 9.51
N ARG A 561 12.13 -9.45 10.47
CA ARG A 561 13.57 -9.50 10.73
C ARG A 561 14.36 -9.94 9.48
N ALA A 562 14.02 -11.11 8.94
CA ALA A 562 14.73 -11.64 7.78
C ALA A 562 14.63 -10.71 6.56
N THR A 563 13.48 -10.04 6.39
CA THR A 563 13.28 -9.05 5.32
C THR A 563 14.13 -7.81 5.55
N SER A 564 14.18 -7.29 6.78
CA SER A 564 15.00 -6.12 7.12
C SER A 564 16.50 -6.41 6.96
N ASP A 565 16.96 -7.57 7.43
CA ASP A 565 18.36 -8.02 7.28
C ASP A 565 18.74 -8.14 5.78
N ALA A 566 17.85 -8.70 4.96
CA ALA A 566 18.08 -8.81 3.52
C ALA A 566 18.10 -7.44 2.82
N LEU A 567 17.23 -6.51 3.21
CA LEU A 567 17.23 -5.15 2.67
C LEU A 567 18.49 -4.38 3.04
N CYS A 568 18.96 -4.49 4.29
CA CYS A 568 20.22 -3.88 4.72
C CYS A 568 21.41 -4.45 3.95
N ALA A 569 21.50 -5.78 3.84
CA ALA A 569 22.57 -6.43 3.08
C ALA A 569 22.54 -6.04 1.59
N TYR A 570 21.39 -5.78 1.06
CA TYR A 570 21.21 -5.29 -0.29
C TYR A 570 21.69 -3.85 -0.50
N GLN A 571 21.42 -2.97 0.44
CA GLN A 571 21.98 -1.62 0.44
C GLN A 571 23.52 -1.67 0.45
N ASP A 572 24.09 -2.64 1.16
CA ASP A 572 25.54 -2.84 1.19
C ASP A 572 26.08 -3.27 -0.19
N LEU A 573 25.33 -4.11 -0.94
CA LEU A 573 25.66 -4.43 -2.33
C LEU A 573 25.63 -3.19 -3.23
N ALA A 574 24.61 -2.34 -3.09
CA ALA A 574 24.53 -1.09 -3.84
C ALA A 574 25.69 -0.15 -3.47
N ALA A 575 26.13 -0.15 -2.21
CA ALA A 575 27.28 0.64 -1.76
C ALA A 575 28.60 0.28 -2.46
N ILE A 576 28.75 -0.95 -2.92
CA ILE A 576 29.92 -1.41 -3.67
C ILE A 576 29.70 -1.44 -5.18
N GLY A 577 28.61 -0.82 -5.69
CA GLY A 577 28.36 -0.67 -7.12
C GLY A 577 27.77 -1.90 -7.81
N VAL A 578 27.27 -2.88 -7.05
CA VAL A 578 26.43 -3.94 -7.63
C VAL A 578 25.11 -3.32 -8.00
N ASN A 579 24.92 -3.12 -9.30
CA ASN A 579 23.82 -2.32 -9.86
C ASN A 579 22.51 -3.07 -9.71
N MET A 580 21.53 -2.47 -9.05
CA MET A 580 20.28 -3.14 -8.72
C MET A 580 19.10 -2.19 -8.93
N PRO A 581 18.17 -2.51 -9.82
CA PRO A 581 16.97 -1.71 -10.01
C PRO A 581 16.13 -1.72 -8.71
N LEU A 582 15.68 -0.56 -8.25
CA LEU A 582 14.79 -0.35 -7.11
C LEU A 582 15.43 -0.28 -5.72
N THR A 583 16.74 -0.01 -5.59
CA THR A 583 17.35 0.13 -4.28
C THR A 583 17.78 1.51 -3.92
N MET A 584 17.81 1.72 -2.62
CA MET A 584 18.38 2.90 -2.00
C MET A 584 19.87 2.67 -1.74
N PRO A 585 20.73 3.67 -1.94
CA PRO A 585 22.13 3.58 -1.58
C PRO A 585 22.29 3.39 -0.08
N SER A 586 23.31 2.64 0.29
CA SER A 586 23.72 2.49 1.69
C SER A 586 24.40 3.75 2.19
N ASP A 587 24.20 4.10 3.47
CA ASP A 587 24.99 5.11 4.17
C ASP A 587 26.40 4.58 4.47
N ILE A 588 26.67 3.30 4.21
CA ILE A 588 27.93 2.66 4.53
C ILE A 588 29.02 3.18 3.61
N GLN A 589 30.01 3.85 4.19
CA GLN A 589 31.21 4.34 3.54
C GLN A 589 32.29 3.25 3.59
N VAL A 590 32.17 2.22 2.74
CA VAL A 590 33.20 1.17 2.67
C VAL A 590 34.20 1.53 1.58
N PRO A 591 35.52 1.49 1.87
CA PRO A 591 36.54 1.57 0.84
C PRO A 591 36.35 0.45 -0.19
N MET A 592 36.54 0.76 -1.47
CA MET A 592 36.44 -0.22 -2.56
C MET A 592 37.69 -1.13 -2.57
N GLU A 593 37.76 -2.03 -1.60
CA GLU A 593 38.86 -2.99 -1.38
C GLU A 593 38.31 -4.40 -1.55
N LYS A 594 39.06 -5.27 -2.25
CA LYS A 594 38.62 -6.61 -2.71
C LYS A 594 38.06 -7.47 -1.57
N ASN A 595 38.73 -7.51 -0.38
CA ASN A 595 38.25 -8.32 0.74
C ASN A 595 37.00 -7.75 1.41
N ALA A 596 36.87 -6.41 1.49
CA ALA A 596 35.67 -5.74 1.99
C ALA A 596 34.47 -6.02 1.05
N ILE A 597 34.69 -5.88 -0.26
CA ILE A 597 33.70 -6.21 -1.30
C ILE A 597 33.28 -7.68 -1.17
N LEU A 598 34.23 -8.61 -1.08
CA LEU A 598 33.95 -10.04 -0.93
C LEU A 598 33.10 -10.33 0.33
N THR A 599 33.41 -9.67 1.44
CA THR A 599 32.66 -9.82 2.70
C THR A 599 31.22 -9.35 2.54
N ILE A 600 31.01 -8.20 1.91
CA ILE A 600 29.67 -7.65 1.66
C ILE A 600 28.87 -8.61 0.76
N ILE A 601 29.44 -9.08 -0.34
CA ILE A 601 28.76 -10.01 -1.26
C ILE A 601 28.36 -11.31 -0.54
N ARG A 602 29.28 -11.90 0.24
CA ARG A 602 28.99 -13.13 1.01
C ARG A 602 27.90 -12.93 2.07
N ASN A 603 27.92 -11.81 2.77
CA ASN A 603 26.87 -11.48 3.72
C ASN A 603 25.51 -11.29 3.03
N ALA A 604 25.48 -10.62 1.91
CA ALA A 604 24.25 -10.43 1.15
C ALA A 604 23.66 -11.78 0.66
N LEU A 605 24.49 -12.68 0.15
CA LEU A 605 24.06 -14.04 -0.23
C LEU A 605 23.51 -14.83 0.96
N LYS A 606 24.18 -14.74 2.12
CA LYS A 606 23.70 -15.38 3.36
C LYS A 606 22.32 -14.83 3.75
N MET A 607 22.14 -13.52 3.76
CA MET A 607 20.87 -12.89 4.14
C MET A 607 19.76 -13.17 3.14
N TYR A 608 20.09 -13.20 1.85
CA TYR A 608 19.17 -13.61 0.80
C TYR A 608 18.64 -15.04 1.04
N ASN A 609 19.53 -16.01 1.27
CA ASN A 609 19.18 -17.39 1.51
C ASN A 609 18.36 -17.56 2.80
N GLU A 610 18.66 -16.82 3.85
CA GLU A 610 17.90 -16.84 5.10
C GLU A 610 16.48 -16.29 4.86
N LYS A 611 16.32 -15.19 4.13
CA LYS A 611 15.00 -14.67 3.79
C LYS A 611 14.19 -15.66 2.94
N GLU A 612 14.78 -16.26 1.90
CA GLU A 612 14.10 -17.28 1.08
C GLU A 612 13.69 -18.50 1.93
N PHE A 613 14.51 -18.91 2.89
CA PHE A 613 14.16 -19.95 3.84
C PHE A 613 12.91 -19.56 4.66
N TYR A 614 12.86 -18.36 5.22
CA TYR A 614 11.72 -17.90 6.01
C TYR A 614 10.48 -17.72 5.14
N ILE A 615 10.59 -17.17 3.94
CA ILE A 615 9.47 -17.07 2.99
C ILE A 615 8.92 -18.46 2.68
N ASN A 616 9.77 -19.44 2.38
CA ASN A 616 9.35 -20.79 2.02
C ASN A 616 8.74 -21.52 3.22
N ARG A 617 9.32 -21.38 4.41
CA ARG A 617 8.86 -22.05 5.63
C ARG A 617 7.52 -21.48 6.13
N TYR A 618 7.34 -20.17 6.06
CA TYR A 618 6.13 -19.50 6.57
C TYR A 618 5.08 -19.28 5.49
N SER A 619 5.40 -19.49 4.23
CA SER A 619 4.42 -19.46 3.14
C SER A 619 3.49 -20.67 3.12
N LEU A 620 3.85 -21.74 3.83
CA LEU A 620 2.97 -22.88 4.05
C LEU A 620 1.79 -22.54 4.96
N ASP A 621 1.94 -21.55 5.83
CA ASP A 621 0.81 -20.90 6.51
C ASP A 621 0.29 -19.75 5.64
N SER A 622 -0.34 -20.11 4.60
CA SER A 622 -1.22 -19.47 3.62
C SER A 622 -1.23 -17.94 3.43
N ASN A 623 -0.81 -17.12 4.37
CA ASN A 623 -1.05 -15.68 4.36
C ASN A 623 0.22 -14.80 4.35
N ILE A 624 1.37 -15.30 4.79
CA ILE A 624 2.63 -14.54 4.78
C ILE A 624 3.38 -14.72 3.45
N GLY A 625 3.36 -15.93 2.88
CA GLY A 625 4.14 -16.25 1.68
C GLY A 625 3.65 -15.66 0.37
N ARG A 626 2.55 -14.93 0.37
CA ARG A 626 1.99 -14.35 -0.87
C ARG A 626 2.42 -12.94 -1.15
N ALA A 627 3.00 -12.29 -0.20
CA ALA A 627 3.78 -11.11 -0.40
C ALA A 627 4.88 -11.27 -1.48
N ARG A 628 5.22 -12.49 -1.84
CA ARG A 628 6.10 -12.82 -2.98
C ARG A 628 5.77 -12.14 -4.30
N ARG A 629 4.52 -11.72 -4.49
CA ARG A 629 4.02 -11.17 -5.76
C ARG A 629 3.42 -9.78 -5.66
N SER A 630 3.24 -9.24 -4.46
CA SER A 630 3.17 -7.80 -4.32
C SER A 630 4.54 -7.26 -4.70
N ASN A 631 4.61 -6.26 -5.53
CA ASN A 631 5.85 -5.67 -6.07
C ASN A 631 6.84 -5.20 -5.00
N ALA A 632 6.55 -5.42 -3.71
CA ALA A 632 7.26 -4.86 -2.61
C ALA A 632 8.72 -5.30 -2.52
N ILE A 633 9.03 -6.59 -2.70
CA ILE A 633 10.42 -7.04 -2.59
C ILE A 633 10.62 -8.31 -3.42
N ASN A 634 10.77 -8.15 -4.72
CA ASN A 634 11.23 -9.25 -5.55
C ASN A 634 12.75 -9.40 -5.41
N LEU A 635 13.20 -10.21 -4.44
CA LEU A 635 14.63 -10.43 -4.19
C LEU A 635 15.29 -11.45 -5.12
N ARG A 636 14.55 -12.11 -5.99
CA ARG A 636 15.13 -13.12 -6.90
C ARG A 636 16.28 -12.59 -7.76
N PRO A 637 16.19 -11.37 -8.34
CA PRO A 637 17.32 -10.81 -9.06
C PRO A 637 18.58 -10.62 -8.20
N TRP A 638 18.43 -10.46 -6.88
CA TRP A 638 19.55 -10.10 -6.00
C TRP A 638 20.51 -11.26 -5.75
N GLY A 639 19.96 -12.44 -5.50
CA GLY A 639 20.81 -13.63 -5.38
C GLY A 639 21.69 -13.79 -6.61
N SER A 640 21.07 -13.72 -7.79
CA SER A 640 21.77 -13.82 -9.08
C SER A 640 22.79 -12.67 -9.27
N MET A 641 22.44 -11.45 -8.90
CA MET A 641 23.36 -10.30 -9.03
C MET A 641 24.53 -10.39 -8.06
N ALA A 642 24.31 -10.84 -6.83
CA ALA A 642 25.39 -11.09 -5.88
C ALA A 642 26.30 -12.23 -6.33
N GLU A 643 25.72 -13.29 -6.91
CA GLU A 643 26.49 -14.38 -7.53
C GLU A 643 27.33 -13.90 -8.72
N ILE A 644 26.74 -13.12 -9.62
CA ILE A 644 27.44 -12.50 -10.75
C ILE A 644 28.57 -11.61 -10.25
N ALA A 645 28.30 -10.76 -9.25
CA ALA A 645 29.32 -9.89 -8.65
C ALA A 645 30.48 -10.69 -8.04
N LEU A 646 30.18 -11.83 -7.42
CA LEU A 646 31.19 -12.73 -6.88
C LEU A 646 32.07 -13.35 -8.00
N ILE A 647 31.42 -13.79 -9.08
CA ILE A 647 32.10 -14.32 -10.26
C ILE A 647 32.98 -13.23 -10.90
N ASP A 648 32.46 -12.03 -11.09
CA ASP A 648 33.19 -10.90 -11.67
C ASP A 648 34.38 -10.49 -10.81
N LEU A 649 34.23 -10.49 -9.49
CA LEU A 649 35.32 -10.19 -8.55
C LEU A 649 36.42 -11.26 -8.62
N ALA A 650 36.05 -12.55 -8.72
CA ALA A 650 36.99 -13.65 -8.85
C ALA A 650 37.71 -13.64 -10.22
N ALA A 651 37.04 -13.18 -11.28
CA ALA A 651 37.60 -13.10 -12.64
C ALA A 651 38.29 -11.74 -12.92
N ASP A 652 38.49 -10.88 -11.93
CA ASP A 652 39.02 -9.52 -12.06
C ASP A 652 38.23 -8.62 -13.05
N LYS A 653 36.92 -8.86 -13.17
CA LYS A 653 36.01 -8.11 -14.05
C LYS A 653 35.10 -7.11 -13.29
N PHE A 654 35.16 -7.13 -11.97
CA PHE A 654 34.35 -6.26 -11.11
C PHE A 654 34.62 -4.78 -11.36
N ASN A 655 33.57 -3.95 -11.38
CA ASN A 655 33.72 -2.50 -11.50
C ASN A 655 33.96 -1.86 -10.12
N TYR A 656 35.10 -1.22 -9.91
CA TYR A 656 35.47 -0.55 -8.67
C TYR A 656 34.92 0.88 -8.55
N LEU A 657 34.22 1.39 -9.56
CA LEU A 657 33.49 2.65 -9.48
C LEU A 657 32.03 2.39 -9.13
N VAL A 658 31.55 3.06 -8.09
CA VAL A 658 30.17 2.96 -7.66
C VAL A 658 29.31 3.84 -8.56
N ASN A 659 28.20 3.31 -9.08
CA ASN A 659 27.28 4.02 -9.96
C ASN A 659 27.99 4.63 -11.21
N GLY A 660 28.87 3.88 -11.83
CA GLY A 660 29.60 4.32 -13.03
C GLY A 660 28.70 4.52 -14.24
N ALA A 661 27.53 3.89 -14.29
CA ALA A 661 26.51 4.07 -15.33
C ALA A 661 25.47 5.14 -14.99
N PHE A 662 25.64 5.87 -13.90
CA PHE A 662 24.76 6.95 -13.42
C PHE A 662 23.28 6.57 -13.22
N GLU A 663 22.92 5.31 -13.23
CA GLU A 663 21.54 4.79 -13.07
C GLU A 663 20.85 5.28 -11.78
N TYR A 664 21.64 5.70 -10.78
CA TYR A 664 21.19 6.30 -9.52
C TYR A 664 21.49 7.79 -9.45
N SER A 665 21.34 8.50 -10.57
CA SER A 665 21.59 9.95 -10.63
C SER A 665 23.03 10.27 -10.16
N GLY A 666 23.24 11.38 -9.45
CA GLY A 666 24.56 11.77 -8.91
C GLY A 666 25.08 10.98 -7.70
N TYR A 667 24.45 9.86 -7.32
CA TYR A 667 24.90 9.08 -6.19
C TYR A 667 26.37 8.65 -6.29
N SER A 668 27.10 8.79 -5.22
CA SER A 668 28.57 8.56 -5.12
C SER A 668 29.46 9.48 -5.96
N TRP A 669 28.91 10.50 -6.58
CA TRP A 669 29.67 11.47 -7.36
C TRP A 669 29.52 12.88 -6.81
N ASP A 670 30.63 13.62 -6.75
CA ASP A 670 30.69 15.05 -6.47
C ASP A 670 31.03 15.76 -7.79
N VAL A 671 30.21 16.73 -8.15
CA VAL A 671 30.40 17.50 -9.40
C VAL A 671 30.56 18.96 -9.03
N LYS A 672 31.73 19.52 -9.29
CA LYS A 672 32.11 20.88 -8.87
C LYS A 672 32.74 21.69 -9.97
N ALA A 673 32.26 22.89 -10.17
CA ALA A 673 32.96 23.87 -10.98
C ALA A 673 34.31 24.26 -10.36
N VAL A 674 35.38 24.16 -11.17
CA VAL A 674 36.75 24.53 -10.78
C VAL A 674 37.07 25.91 -11.33
N LYS A 675 36.57 26.27 -12.51
CA LYS A 675 36.79 27.56 -13.18
C LYS A 675 35.54 27.95 -13.96
N GLY A 676 35.23 29.25 -13.98
CA GLY A 676 34.09 29.81 -14.70
C GLY A 676 32.76 29.59 -13.99
N GLU A 677 31.68 30.16 -14.53
CA GLU A 677 30.34 29.76 -14.15
C GLU A 677 30.06 28.41 -14.79
N SER A 678 29.83 27.39 -13.98
CA SER A 678 29.29 26.13 -14.45
C SER A 678 27.87 26.41 -14.92
N GLY A 679 27.67 26.55 -16.23
CA GLY A 679 26.35 26.27 -16.76
C GLY A 679 25.95 24.88 -16.29
N ASN A 680 24.80 24.77 -15.67
CA ASN A 680 24.15 23.56 -15.17
C ASN A 680 24.89 22.24 -15.40
N ALA A 681 25.52 21.72 -14.36
CA ALA A 681 25.95 20.32 -14.33
C ALA A 681 24.77 19.49 -13.78
N PHE A 682 24.18 18.65 -14.58
CA PHE A 682 23.15 17.73 -14.11
C PHE A 682 23.45 16.32 -14.54
N VAL A 683 23.18 15.45 -13.66
CA VAL A 683 22.89 14.11 -14.08
C VAL A 683 21.56 14.19 -14.79
N THR A 684 21.55 14.03 -16.08
CA THR A 684 20.33 13.82 -16.83
C THR A 684 19.87 12.39 -16.64
N SER A 685 19.32 12.09 -15.49
CA SER A 685 18.07 11.39 -15.50
C SER A 685 17.10 12.43 -16.02
N THR A 686 16.85 12.44 -17.25
CA THR A 686 15.77 13.19 -17.81
C THR A 686 14.58 12.88 -17.00
N ASN A 687 14.07 13.92 -16.37
CA ASN A 687 12.78 13.91 -15.72
C ASN A 687 12.49 12.66 -14.85
N CYS A 688 13.23 12.50 -13.75
CA CYS A 688 12.55 12.03 -12.55
C CYS A 688 11.60 13.15 -12.18
N ASP A 689 10.39 13.12 -12.72
CA ASP A 689 9.30 13.81 -12.06
C ASP A 689 9.08 13.16 -10.69
N ALA A 690 8.39 13.86 -9.81
CA ALA A 690 8.15 13.39 -8.44
C ALA A 690 7.40 12.02 -8.36
N ASP A 691 6.98 11.48 -9.51
CA ASP A 691 6.06 10.35 -9.63
C ASP A 691 6.63 9.10 -10.34
N ASN A 692 7.96 8.96 -10.44
CA ASN A 692 8.62 7.69 -10.80
C ASN A 692 8.61 7.24 -12.25
N ASN A 693 8.37 8.08 -13.21
CA ASN A 693 8.53 7.70 -14.60
C ASN A 693 9.97 7.94 -15.04
N TYR A 694 10.77 6.87 -15.11
CA TYR A 694 12.06 6.85 -15.76
C TYR A 694 11.86 6.99 -17.27
N MET A 695 12.20 8.14 -17.83
CA MET A 695 12.26 8.30 -19.27
C MET A 695 13.70 8.14 -19.75
N VAL A 696 13.91 7.13 -20.58
CA VAL A 696 15.15 6.93 -21.34
C VAL A 696 15.28 8.09 -22.31
N THR A 697 16.37 8.87 -22.21
CA THR A 697 16.65 9.87 -23.23
C THR A 697 17.45 9.31 -24.37
N SER A 698 17.23 9.89 -25.54
CA SER A 698 18.05 9.74 -26.74
C SER A 698 19.52 10.17 -26.58
N HIS A 699 19.92 10.68 -25.40
CA HIS A 699 21.24 11.23 -25.10
C HIS A 699 22.12 10.32 -24.24
N ALA A 700 21.59 9.22 -23.69
CA ALA A 700 22.37 8.23 -22.95
C ALA A 700 22.92 7.13 -23.89
N TYR A 701 24.08 6.58 -23.56
CA TYR A 701 24.63 5.41 -24.25
C TYR A 701 23.85 4.15 -23.87
N GLN A 702 23.59 3.97 -22.58
CA GLN A 702 22.67 2.97 -22.03
C GLN A 702 21.97 3.59 -20.80
N GLY A 703 20.66 3.76 -20.87
CA GLY A 703 19.88 4.27 -19.72
C GLY A 703 20.11 5.73 -19.43
N ILE A 704 20.82 6.05 -18.36
CA ILE A 704 21.04 7.42 -17.85
C ILE A 704 22.51 7.83 -18.01
N SER A 705 22.77 9.08 -18.36
CA SER A 705 24.11 9.63 -18.50
C SER A 705 24.33 10.89 -17.66
N LEU A 706 25.58 11.20 -17.30
CA LEU A 706 25.96 12.50 -16.75
C LEU A 706 26.10 13.50 -17.90
N GLN A 707 25.38 14.60 -17.87
CA GLN A 707 25.55 15.71 -18.82
C GLN A 707 26.24 16.89 -18.14
N LEU A 708 27.22 17.46 -18.79
CA LEU A 708 27.89 18.71 -18.42
C LEU A 708 27.69 19.74 -19.52
N ASP A 709 27.06 20.85 -19.17
CA ASP A 709 26.92 22.01 -19.98
C ASP A 709 28.07 22.98 -19.63
N LEU A 710 29.04 23.14 -20.51
CA LEU A 710 30.24 23.93 -20.29
C LEU A 710 30.18 25.23 -21.08
N THR A 711 30.15 26.39 -20.40
CA THR A 711 30.37 27.70 -21.01
C THR A 711 31.83 27.86 -21.45
N PRO A 712 32.17 28.83 -22.34
CA PRO A 712 33.56 29.12 -22.65
C PRO A 712 34.42 29.32 -21.41
N ASP A 713 35.63 28.78 -21.40
CA ASP A 713 36.55 28.74 -20.27
C ASP A 713 36.11 28.01 -18.99
N ALA A 714 34.97 27.31 -19.00
CA ALA A 714 34.52 26.50 -17.86
C ALA A 714 35.36 25.23 -17.73
N GLU A 715 35.59 24.87 -16.48
CA GLU A 715 36.20 23.60 -16.08
C GLU A 715 35.42 22.99 -14.91
N VAL A 716 35.01 21.73 -15.05
CA VAL A 716 34.22 20.99 -14.06
C VAL A 716 34.96 19.72 -13.65
N GLU A 717 35.18 19.53 -12.34
CA GLU A 717 35.69 18.28 -11.78
C GLU A 717 34.53 17.37 -11.40
N VAL A 718 34.59 16.12 -11.83
CA VAL A 718 33.68 15.03 -11.43
C VAL A 718 34.50 14.01 -10.64
N LYS A 719 34.14 13.79 -9.41
CA LYS A 719 34.91 13.04 -8.43
C LYS A 719 34.06 11.95 -7.78
N GLN A 720 34.60 10.74 -7.76
CA GLN A 720 34.01 9.64 -6.98
C GLN A 720 34.16 9.94 -5.48
N LEU A 721 33.07 9.84 -4.72
CA LEU A 721 33.10 10.03 -3.27
C LEU A 721 33.68 8.82 -2.50
N ARG A 722 33.71 7.65 -3.13
CA ARG A 722 34.22 6.41 -2.54
C ARG A 722 35.68 6.21 -2.88
N PRO A 723 36.57 6.12 -1.91
CA PRO A 723 37.97 5.80 -2.17
C PRO A 723 38.14 4.36 -2.62
N ILE A 724 39.07 4.13 -3.54
CA ILE A 724 39.52 2.82 -3.98
C ILE A 724 40.75 2.49 -3.16
N ALA A 725 40.72 1.34 -2.48
CA ALA A 725 41.82 0.88 -1.63
C ALA A 725 42.43 -0.43 -2.15
N VAL A 726 43.74 -0.50 -2.26
CA VAL A 726 44.46 -1.69 -2.66
C VAL A 726 45.48 -2.06 -1.59
N LYS A 727 45.61 -3.34 -1.28
CA LYS A 727 46.56 -3.85 -0.27
C LYS A 727 47.82 -4.44 -0.88
N GLU A 728 47.82 -4.69 -2.15
CA GLU A 728 48.93 -5.19 -2.97
C GLU A 728 48.98 -4.40 -4.27
N PRO A 729 50.12 -4.40 -4.99
CA PRO A 729 50.16 -3.74 -6.30
C PRO A 729 49.14 -4.32 -7.28
N MET A 730 48.32 -3.44 -7.86
CA MET A 730 47.25 -3.79 -8.77
C MET A 730 47.39 -3.04 -10.08
N GLU A 731 47.28 -3.78 -11.22
CA GLU A 731 47.10 -3.16 -12.54
C GLU A 731 45.66 -2.64 -12.65
N ALA A 732 45.51 -1.31 -12.88
CA ALA A 732 44.26 -0.64 -13.09
C ALA A 732 44.06 -0.33 -14.58
N ARG A 733 42.85 -0.58 -15.10
CA ARG A 733 42.37 -0.20 -16.43
C ARG A 733 41.02 0.47 -16.33
N PHE A 734 40.91 1.61 -17.00
CA PHE A 734 39.67 2.38 -16.99
C PHE A 734 39.03 2.46 -18.39
N ARG A 735 37.69 2.53 -18.43
CA ARG A 735 36.89 2.71 -19.65
C ARG A 735 35.73 3.63 -19.35
N MET A 736 35.35 4.47 -20.32
CA MET A 736 34.14 5.28 -20.29
C MET A 736 33.63 5.53 -21.70
N PHE A 737 32.34 5.89 -21.81
CA PHE A 737 31.76 6.44 -23.03
C PHE A 737 31.52 7.93 -22.86
N VAL A 738 31.86 8.69 -23.92
CA VAL A 738 31.70 10.14 -23.95
C VAL A 738 31.02 10.54 -25.25
N LYS A 739 29.96 11.33 -25.16
CA LYS A 739 29.39 12.05 -26.31
C LYS A 739 29.96 13.43 -26.33
N SER A 740 30.63 13.78 -27.44
CA SER A 740 31.31 15.06 -27.61
C SER A 740 31.05 15.64 -28.99
N PRO A 741 30.60 16.90 -29.06
CA PRO A 741 30.36 17.60 -30.34
C PRO A 741 31.66 17.92 -31.08
N SER A 742 32.82 17.82 -30.39
CA SER A 742 34.11 18.25 -30.95
C SER A 742 34.81 17.23 -31.88
N GLY A 743 34.27 16.02 -32.01
CA GLY A 743 34.89 14.94 -32.74
C GLY A 743 36.14 14.33 -32.08
N ASP A 744 36.75 14.98 -31.10
CA ASP A 744 37.88 14.48 -30.29
C ASP A 744 37.64 14.76 -28.80
N PRO A 745 37.06 13.81 -28.03
CA PRO A 745 36.72 14.02 -26.63
C PRO A 745 37.95 14.20 -25.72
N LEU A 746 39.16 13.82 -26.17
CA LEU A 746 40.37 13.92 -25.34
C LEU A 746 40.85 15.37 -25.17
N LYS A 747 40.47 16.30 -26.10
CA LYS A 747 40.81 17.72 -25.99
C LYS A 747 40.15 18.40 -24.77
N ASN A 748 39.08 17.81 -24.28
CA ASN A 748 38.24 18.40 -23.25
C ASN A 748 38.37 17.66 -21.91
N LEU A 749 39.15 16.56 -21.84
CA LEU A 749 39.04 15.61 -20.74
C LEU A 749 40.41 15.26 -20.15
N LYS A 750 40.51 15.33 -18.82
CA LYS A 750 41.65 14.82 -18.07
C LYS A 750 41.13 13.82 -17.02
N VAL A 751 41.59 12.55 -17.10
CA VAL A 751 41.16 11.48 -16.21
C VAL A 751 42.28 11.14 -15.23
N MET A 752 41.95 11.02 -13.94
CA MET A 752 42.94 10.80 -12.90
C MET A 752 42.51 9.68 -11.94
N LEU A 753 43.49 8.95 -11.44
CA LEU A 753 43.33 7.96 -10.40
C LEU A 753 44.36 8.24 -9.29
N GLY A 754 43.88 8.87 -8.22
CA GLY A 754 44.75 9.50 -7.23
C GLY A 754 45.50 10.68 -7.83
N ASP A 755 46.84 10.65 -7.73
CA ASP A 755 47.77 11.61 -8.31
C ASP A 755 48.19 11.28 -9.76
N LYS A 756 47.82 10.08 -10.22
CA LYS A 756 48.23 9.60 -11.57
C LYS A 756 47.24 10.05 -12.63
N THR A 757 47.69 10.73 -13.67
CA THR A 757 46.92 10.99 -14.88
C THR A 757 46.86 9.70 -15.73
N LEU A 758 45.66 9.31 -16.14
CA LEU A 758 45.47 8.16 -17.01
C LEU A 758 45.71 8.53 -18.50
N ASP A 759 46.55 7.78 -19.17
CA ASP A 759 46.78 7.91 -20.60
C ASP A 759 45.61 7.26 -21.36
N MET A 760 44.67 8.10 -21.82
CA MET A 760 43.45 7.68 -22.49
C MET A 760 43.63 7.60 -24.00
N VAL A 761 43.03 6.57 -24.62
CA VAL A 761 42.95 6.40 -26.06
C VAL A 761 41.49 6.29 -26.51
N VAL A 762 41.19 6.90 -27.65
CA VAL A 762 39.87 6.82 -28.30
C VAL A 762 39.78 5.48 -29.02
N VAL A 763 38.76 4.69 -28.69
CA VAL A 763 38.42 3.47 -29.42
C VAL A 763 37.10 3.73 -30.13
N LYS A 764 37.09 3.81 -31.45
CA LYS A 764 35.87 4.08 -32.21
C LYS A 764 34.97 2.84 -32.15
N ASP A 765 33.77 2.99 -31.62
CA ASP A 765 32.76 1.92 -31.70
C ASP A 765 31.86 2.16 -32.92
N GLU A 766 32.08 1.40 -33.97
CA GLU A 766 31.32 1.47 -35.22
C GLU A 766 29.97 0.78 -35.15
N SER A 767 29.66 0.09 -34.04
CA SER A 767 28.47 -0.77 -33.91
C SER A 767 27.18 -0.03 -33.50
N LYS A 768 27.25 1.25 -33.11
CA LYS A 768 26.09 1.98 -32.59
C LYS A 768 25.64 3.14 -33.49
N ALA A 769 24.36 3.12 -33.83
CA ALA A 769 23.69 3.97 -34.81
C ALA A 769 23.68 5.49 -34.49
N ASN A 770 24.21 5.93 -33.36
CA ASN A 770 24.31 7.34 -32.96
C ASN A 770 25.79 7.78 -32.96
N GLY A 771 26.39 8.02 -34.10
CA GLY A 771 27.80 8.32 -34.36
C GLY A 771 28.50 9.45 -33.60
N GLU A 772 27.96 9.85 -32.42
CA GLU A 772 28.49 10.91 -31.58
C GLU A 772 29.10 10.38 -30.26
N TRP A 773 29.01 9.06 -29.96
CA TRP A 773 29.59 8.46 -28.79
C TRP A 773 30.97 7.84 -29.06
N TYR A 774 31.93 8.17 -28.20
CA TYR A 774 33.29 7.66 -28.25
C TYR A 774 33.56 6.76 -27.04
N GLU A 775 34.08 5.56 -27.27
CA GLU A 775 34.66 4.73 -26.21
C GLU A 775 36.10 5.20 -25.93
N LEU A 776 36.35 5.60 -24.67
CA LEU A 776 37.68 5.89 -24.16
C LEU A 776 38.19 4.76 -23.29
N ARG A 777 39.45 4.32 -23.51
CA ARG A 777 40.13 3.36 -22.65
C ARG A 777 41.47 3.90 -22.19
N SER A 778 41.85 3.63 -20.93
CA SER A 778 43.17 3.93 -20.43
C SER A 778 44.17 2.86 -20.82
N LYS A 779 45.45 3.22 -21.00
CA LYS A 779 46.52 2.29 -20.82
C LYS A 779 46.54 1.77 -19.39
N ALA A 780 47.16 0.64 -19.16
CA ALA A 780 47.33 0.05 -17.83
C ALA A 780 48.19 0.97 -16.97
N VAL A 781 47.77 1.15 -15.70
CA VAL A 781 48.55 1.85 -14.67
C VAL A 781 48.66 0.97 -13.44
N VAL A 782 49.83 0.90 -12.82
CA VAL A 782 49.99 0.14 -11.56
C VAL A 782 49.66 1.09 -10.37
N LEU A 783 48.73 0.64 -9.53
CA LEU A 783 48.43 1.23 -8.21
C LEU A 783 49.29 0.53 -7.16
N GLU A 784 50.04 1.29 -6.37
CA GLU A 784 50.71 0.81 -5.19
C GLU A 784 49.75 0.70 -4.00
N PRO A 785 50.05 -0.12 -2.98
CA PRO A 785 49.23 -0.26 -1.79
C PRO A 785 48.89 1.09 -1.17
N GLY A 786 47.61 1.32 -0.90
CA GLY A 786 47.10 2.58 -0.39
C GLY A 786 45.66 2.84 -0.77
N SER A 787 45.24 4.08 -0.61
CA SER A 787 43.89 4.53 -0.98
C SER A 787 43.98 5.71 -1.96
N CYS A 788 43.19 5.69 -3.02
CA CYS A 788 43.10 6.75 -4.02
C CYS A 788 41.65 7.03 -4.41
N ILE A 789 41.42 8.20 -4.98
CA ILE A 789 40.11 8.62 -5.49
C ILE A 789 40.19 8.75 -7.02
N PHE A 790 39.15 8.21 -7.68
CA PHE A 790 38.95 8.42 -9.11
C PHE A 790 38.29 9.77 -9.34
N LYS A 791 38.81 10.52 -10.34
CA LYS A 791 38.20 11.76 -10.81
C LYS A 791 38.50 12.02 -12.27
N PHE A 792 37.68 12.84 -12.90
CA PHE A 792 38.02 13.43 -14.17
C PHE A 792 37.61 14.91 -14.20
N THR A 793 38.28 15.67 -15.04
CA THR A 793 37.99 17.08 -15.29
C THR A 793 37.57 17.23 -16.72
N ALA A 794 36.44 17.91 -16.95
CA ALA A 794 35.94 18.27 -18.26
C ALA A 794 36.07 19.78 -18.42
N SER A 795 36.55 20.28 -19.60
CA SER A 795 36.80 21.70 -19.85
C SER A 795 36.32 22.13 -21.23
N ASN A 796 36.01 23.43 -21.35
CA ASN A 796 35.74 24.10 -22.62
C ASN A 796 36.73 25.26 -22.82
N PRO A 797 38.00 24.99 -23.20
CA PRO A 797 39.02 26.06 -23.35
C PRO A 797 38.63 27.10 -24.40
N ALA A 798 38.79 28.38 -24.08
CA ALA A 798 38.58 29.46 -25.03
C ALA A 798 39.44 29.27 -26.30
N GLY A 799 38.83 29.40 -27.45
CA GLY A 799 39.50 29.27 -28.73
C GLY A 799 39.46 27.89 -29.39
N ILE A 800 39.09 26.83 -28.71
CA ILE A 800 38.93 25.49 -29.35
C ILE A 800 37.57 25.34 -30.04
N PHE A 801 36.53 25.97 -29.49
CA PHE A 801 35.15 25.87 -30.01
C PHE A 801 34.56 27.24 -30.42
N GLY A 802 35.35 28.18 -30.88
CA GLY A 802 34.87 29.48 -31.35
C GLY A 802 34.20 30.37 -30.31
N GLY A 803 34.36 30.01 -28.99
CA GLY A 803 33.72 30.75 -27.89
C GLY A 803 32.27 30.30 -27.62
N GLU A 804 31.82 29.16 -28.15
CA GLU A 804 30.48 28.65 -27.92
C GLU A 804 30.39 27.69 -26.68
N LYS A 805 29.19 27.55 -26.15
CA LYS A 805 28.86 26.58 -25.13
C LYS A 805 28.92 25.15 -25.71
N ILE A 806 29.50 24.22 -24.99
CA ILE A 806 29.50 22.79 -25.37
C ILE A 806 28.74 21.93 -24.37
N VAL A 807 28.23 20.79 -24.83
CA VAL A 807 27.56 19.80 -24.04
C VAL A 807 28.30 18.47 -24.14
N LEU A 808 28.77 17.94 -23.02
CA LEU A 808 29.40 16.62 -22.91
C LEU A 808 28.50 15.68 -22.12
N ASN A 809 28.33 14.44 -22.59
CA ASN A 809 27.66 13.40 -21.85
C ASN A 809 28.64 12.26 -21.55
N PHE A 810 28.53 11.71 -20.36
CA PHE A 810 29.39 10.63 -19.84
C PHE A 810 28.55 9.47 -19.36
N ASP A 811 28.98 8.23 -19.71
CA ASP A 811 28.26 7.04 -19.36
C ASP A 811 29.17 5.83 -19.22
N GLU A 812 28.71 4.77 -18.53
CA GLU A 812 29.37 3.46 -18.43
C GLU A 812 30.83 3.53 -17.95
N LEU A 813 31.13 4.36 -16.93
CA LEU A 813 32.46 4.47 -16.33
C LEU A 813 32.81 3.18 -15.61
N ARG A 814 33.89 2.50 -16.04
CA ARG A 814 34.33 1.22 -15.46
C ARG A 814 35.81 1.23 -15.14
N LEU A 815 36.14 0.93 -13.88
CA LEU A 815 37.51 0.69 -13.42
C LEU A 815 37.68 -0.77 -13.03
N ARG A 816 38.63 -1.47 -13.64
CA ARG A 816 38.99 -2.84 -13.31
C ARG A 816 40.36 -2.87 -12.66
N LEU A 817 40.49 -3.73 -11.64
CA LEU A 817 41.75 -3.95 -10.93
C LEU A 817 42.14 -5.43 -11.05
N LYS A 818 43.37 -5.69 -11.39
CA LYS A 818 43.98 -7.05 -11.49
C LYS A 818 45.26 -7.10 -10.67
N SER A 819 45.42 -8.14 -9.85
CA SER A 819 46.68 -8.34 -9.11
C SER A 819 47.88 -8.50 -10.06
N VAL A 820 48.93 -7.72 -9.82
CA VAL A 820 50.17 -7.80 -10.62
C VAL A 820 50.82 -9.18 -10.44
N ASN A 821 50.71 -9.81 -9.26
CA ASN A 821 51.28 -11.14 -8.96
C ASN A 821 50.61 -12.29 -9.78
N ARG A 822 49.47 -12.05 -10.42
CA ARG A 822 48.82 -13.04 -11.32
C ARG A 822 49.21 -12.89 -12.80
N ILE A 823 49.94 -11.83 -13.14
CA ILE A 823 50.38 -11.59 -14.52
C ILE A 823 51.67 -12.36 -14.83
N THR A 824 52.42 -12.74 -13.82
CA THR A 824 53.70 -13.40 -13.89
C THR A 824 53.62 -14.94 -13.78
N LYS A 825 52.47 -15.50 -13.67
CA LYS A 825 52.16 -16.93 -13.77
C LYS A 825 51.30 -17.21 -14.97
#